data_fdc4cd360a9f7ba9254257d0447e4187
#
_entry.id   fdc4cd360a9f7ba9254257d0447e4187
#
_cell.length_a   1.000
_cell.length_b   1.000
_cell.length_c   1.000
_cell.angle_alpha   90.00
_cell.angle_beta   90.00
_cell.angle_gamma   90.00
#
_symmetry.space_group_name_H-M   'P 1'
#
loop_
_entity.id
_entity.type
_entity.pdbx_description
1 polymer ?
#
loop_
_entity_poly.entity_id
_entity_poly.type
_entity_poly.pdbx_seq_one_letter_code
_entity_poly.pdbx_strand_id
1 'polypeptide(L)'
;MSDFYTNVIIFGDTALVRGYRNGERVQYREKTSPSLYLVPANQSKPSKYKTLDGRYAHKKKFDGVREARDFLQKYSDVEGMEVHGYERFVFQHIAQKYPTRVNYDMSQMSIWTIDIEVACENGFPDVDACQEDMLCITMKNMISKKIISWGTREYDPPEGVEYRIFNTEHEMLQDFHKHWVHDTPDIITGWNNNFYDMPYICRRIEKILGEKWMKSLSPWNVVKDRTVNVQGRANLVYDILGVTILDYLDLYKKFTYSAQESYSLEHISTVELGEHKLDHSMYENFKDFYTSDWQKFVDYNIHDVELVDRLEGKMKLVELAVTMAYDAKVNIDDVFSQVKMWDTLIYNDLYQKNIVVPPKQTSDKDDKYAGAYVKEPVPGVYDWVCSFDLNSLYPHLIMQYNISPETLIDERHPRVSVDRILDEEFTAHPDYAVCANGAQYRKDIHGFLPEMMQRIYDERKIYKKKMLAAKQEFEKTGDPKLKNDISTFNNIQMARKIQLNSAYGAIGNQYFRYYNLANAEAITLSGQVSIRWIENKINKFLNKLLETEDKDYVIASDTDSIYLHMDPLVKKIFKEREESDQSVLRFLTKVCDVEFEKYIQNSYEALATTVNAYDQKMFMKRENIANKGIWTAKKRYILNVWNSEGVQYSEPKLKMMGIEAVKSSTPAACRTAIKDALKVIMNGTESDVQEFVGDFRKKFETMPPEDIAFPRGCNGVGKFSNPATIYSKGTPIHVRGALLYNFHAKKNKVTHKYPLIQEGEKVKFLYLRRPNKINENVISFFQTLPKEFGLDKYIDFDLQFQKSFLDPLQVIMDTINWKAEKIATLEDLFV
;
A
#
# COMPACT_ATOMS: atom_id res chain seq x y z
N MET A 1 33.71 6.06 5.32
CA MET A 1 33.02 5.95 6.60
C MET A 1 31.69 6.68 6.47
N SER A 2 30.61 6.10 7.03
CA SER A 2 29.26 6.66 6.92
C SER A 2 29.06 7.79 7.92
N ASP A 3 28.46 8.89 7.46
CA ASP A 3 27.98 10.00 8.30
C ASP A 3 26.50 10.20 7.93
N PHE A 4 25.60 9.88 8.85
CA PHE A 4 24.16 9.93 8.60
C PHE A 4 23.38 10.19 9.89
N TYR A 5 22.21 10.81 9.74
CA TYR A 5 21.29 11.08 10.84
C TYR A 5 20.30 9.92 10.99
N THR A 6 19.85 9.65 12.22
CA THR A 6 18.71 8.75 12.46
C THR A 6 17.44 9.52 12.80
N ASN A 7 17.61 10.74 13.37
CA ASN A 7 16.48 11.61 13.67
C ASN A 7 16.96 13.07 13.75
N VAL A 8 16.21 13.98 13.15
CA VAL A 8 16.44 15.43 13.20
C VAL A 8 15.15 16.14 13.52
N ILE A 9 15.14 16.90 14.60
CA ILE A 9 13.96 17.65 15.04
C ILE A 9 14.37 19.09 15.32
N ILE A 10 13.52 20.04 14.96
CA ILE A 10 13.69 21.43 15.37
C ILE A 10 12.82 21.69 16.60
N PHE A 11 13.47 22.04 17.68
CA PHE A 11 12.83 22.46 18.93
C PHE A 11 13.21 23.92 19.23
N GLY A 12 12.24 24.83 19.10
CA GLY A 12 12.49 26.26 19.07
C GLY A 12 13.39 26.66 17.89
N ASP A 13 14.55 27.22 18.16
CA ASP A 13 15.57 27.65 17.18
C ASP A 13 16.74 26.67 17.08
N THR A 14 16.64 25.51 17.74
CA THR A 14 17.70 24.52 17.84
C THR A 14 17.32 23.24 17.10
N ALA A 15 18.22 22.73 16.28
CA ALA A 15 18.14 21.38 15.74
C ALA A 15 18.70 20.38 16.75
N LEU A 16 17.91 19.37 17.07
CA LEU A 16 18.27 18.21 17.87
C LEU A 16 18.60 17.08 16.88
N VAL A 17 19.87 16.67 16.83
CA VAL A 17 20.35 15.72 15.83
C VAL A 17 20.86 14.45 16.50
N ARG A 18 20.36 13.30 16.08
CA ARG A 18 20.91 11.99 16.37
C ARG A 18 21.37 11.35 15.08
N GLY A 19 22.41 10.53 15.17
CA GLY A 19 22.93 9.81 14.01
C GLY A 19 24.25 9.10 14.32
N TYR A 20 24.99 8.86 13.27
CA TYR A 20 26.30 8.18 13.34
C TYR A 20 27.33 8.97 12.57
N ARG A 21 28.56 9.02 13.13
CA ARG A 21 29.72 9.63 12.51
C ARG A 21 30.91 8.71 12.70
N ASN A 22 31.48 8.26 11.58
CA ASN A 22 32.63 7.33 11.58
C ASN A 22 32.37 6.03 12.37
N GLY A 23 31.14 5.53 12.41
CA GLY A 23 30.76 4.33 13.15
C GLY A 23 30.35 4.57 14.60
N GLU A 24 30.51 5.76 15.14
CA GLU A 24 30.12 6.13 16.49
C GLU A 24 28.79 6.86 16.50
N ARG A 25 27.93 6.51 17.46
CA ARG A 25 26.66 7.21 17.68
C ARG A 25 26.94 8.63 18.17
N VAL A 26 26.30 9.60 17.55
CA VAL A 26 26.40 11.01 17.91
C VAL A 26 25.04 11.58 18.26
N GLN A 27 25.04 12.45 19.27
CA GLN A 27 23.86 13.19 19.69
C GLN A 27 24.29 14.60 20.06
N TYR A 28 23.74 15.61 19.39
CA TYR A 28 24.14 16.98 19.61
C TYR A 28 23.00 17.97 19.29
N ARG A 29 23.20 19.19 19.81
CA ARG A 29 22.33 20.34 19.54
C ARG A 29 23.10 21.35 18.73
N GLU A 30 22.47 21.90 17.69
CA GLU A 30 23.07 22.98 16.91
C GLU A 30 22.03 24.04 16.58
N LYS A 31 22.49 25.31 16.49
CA LYS A 31 21.64 26.44 16.11
C LYS A 31 21.19 26.29 14.66
N THR A 32 19.93 26.49 14.39
CA THR A 32 19.40 26.51 13.02
C THR A 32 19.71 27.84 12.35
N SER A 33 19.91 27.81 11.03
CA SER A 33 20.11 29.02 10.21
C SER A 33 19.21 28.93 8.98
N PRO A 34 17.90 29.08 9.15
CA PRO A 34 16.95 28.97 8.06
C PRO A 34 17.14 30.08 7.03
N SER A 35 16.76 29.79 5.82
CA SER A 35 16.86 30.74 4.71
C SER A 35 15.57 30.82 3.95
N LEU A 36 15.15 32.03 3.65
CA LEU A 36 14.09 32.34 2.72
C LEU A 36 14.63 33.21 1.57
N TYR A 37 13.83 33.43 0.55
CA TYR A 37 14.27 34.11 -0.64
C TYR A 37 13.23 35.17 -1.02
N LEU A 38 13.70 36.40 -1.18
CA LEU A 38 12.88 37.52 -1.61
C LEU A 38 12.97 37.66 -3.14
N VAL A 39 11.83 37.71 -3.79
CA VAL A 39 11.70 37.93 -5.24
C VAL A 39 11.23 39.35 -5.44
N PRO A 40 12.13 40.30 -5.79
CA PRO A 40 11.75 41.70 -5.97
C PRO A 40 11.00 41.89 -7.29
N ALA A 41 10.06 42.81 -7.35
CA ALA A 41 9.39 43.22 -8.57
C ALA A 41 10.41 43.75 -9.63
N ASN A 42 11.43 44.51 -9.15
CA ASN A 42 12.52 44.94 -10.00
C ASN A 42 13.62 43.87 -10.11
N GLN A 43 13.79 43.32 -11.29
CA GLN A 43 14.72 42.24 -11.64
C GLN A 43 16.09 42.73 -12.11
N SER A 44 16.44 43.99 -11.85
CA SER A 44 17.70 44.59 -12.32
C SER A 44 18.96 44.07 -11.64
N LYS A 45 18.84 43.48 -10.44
CA LYS A 45 19.98 42.92 -9.70
C LYS A 45 20.08 41.42 -9.94
N PRO A 46 21.16 40.94 -10.59
CA PRO A 46 21.38 39.52 -10.80
C PRO A 46 21.56 38.77 -9.47
N SER A 47 21.12 37.54 -9.41
CA SER A 47 21.36 36.59 -8.33
C SER A 47 21.66 35.21 -8.89
N LYS A 48 22.42 34.41 -8.16
CA LYS A 48 22.57 32.99 -8.51
C LYS A 48 21.32 32.17 -8.26
N TYR A 49 20.41 32.68 -7.42
CA TYR A 49 19.15 32.01 -7.12
C TYR A 49 18.05 32.50 -8.05
N LYS A 50 17.28 31.59 -8.58
CA LYS A 50 16.16 31.88 -9.48
C LYS A 50 14.89 31.17 -9.01
N THR A 51 13.75 31.76 -9.32
CA THR A 51 12.45 31.10 -9.21
C THR A 51 12.26 30.10 -10.36
N LEU A 52 11.21 29.29 -10.33
CA LEU A 52 10.86 28.34 -11.40
C LEU A 52 10.60 29.05 -12.75
N ASP A 53 10.06 30.28 -12.71
CA ASP A 53 9.81 31.13 -13.87
C ASP A 53 11.05 31.97 -14.31
N GLY A 54 12.20 31.73 -13.67
CA GLY A 54 13.49 32.30 -14.05
C GLY A 54 13.81 33.68 -13.44
N ARG A 55 12.91 34.28 -12.64
CA ARG A 55 13.16 35.56 -11.95
C ARG A 55 14.25 35.40 -10.89
N TYR A 56 15.02 36.49 -10.66
CA TYR A 56 16.04 36.50 -9.63
C TYR A 56 15.44 36.54 -8.23
N ALA A 57 15.98 35.71 -7.33
CA ALA A 57 15.62 35.66 -5.93
C ALA A 57 16.84 35.93 -5.04
N HIS A 58 16.66 36.67 -3.96
CA HIS A 58 17.75 37.08 -3.06
C HIS A 58 17.62 36.36 -1.73
N LYS A 59 18.68 35.60 -1.35
CA LYS A 59 18.70 34.82 -0.11
C LYS A 59 18.75 35.72 1.10
N LYS A 60 17.81 35.52 2.04
CA LYS A 60 17.82 36.08 3.38
C LYS A 60 18.01 34.96 4.40
N LYS A 61 19.05 35.04 5.21
CA LYS A 61 19.29 34.14 6.34
C LYS A 61 18.67 34.71 7.60
N PHE A 62 18.22 33.81 8.47
CA PHE A 62 17.62 34.13 9.76
C PHE A 62 18.44 33.49 10.88
N ASP A 63 18.43 34.13 12.07
CA ASP A 63 19.14 33.65 13.25
C ASP A 63 18.43 32.51 13.97
N GLY A 64 17.18 32.18 13.58
CA GLY A 64 16.41 31.11 14.12
C GLY A 64 15.12 30.84 13.32
N VAL A 65 14.48 29.73 13.60
CA VAL A 65 13.21 29.32 12.95
C VAL A 65 12.06 30.22 13.33
N ARG A 66 12.04 30.76 14.56
CA ARG A 66 11.01 31.66 15.00
C ARG A 66 11.02 32.94 14.16
N GLU A 67 12.20 33.58 14.04
CA GLU A 67 12.36 34.78 13.21
C GLU A 67 11.93 34.55 11.76
N ALA A 68 12.29 33.39 11.18
CA ALA A 68 11.90 33.05 9.83
C ALA A 68 10.37 32.85 9.67
N ARG A 69 9.71 32.25 10.66
CA ARG A 69 8.24 32.09 10.69
C ARG A 69 7.53 33.41 10.86
N ASP A 70 8.00 34.26 11.79
CA ASP A 70 7.44 35.58 12.01
C ASP A 70 7.56 36.44 10.73
N PHE A 71 8.70 36.30 10.03
CA PHE A 71 8.91 36.96 8.75
C PHE A 71 7.92 36.46 7.68
N LEU A 72 7.73 35.16 7.55
CA LEU A 72 6.75 34.59 6.62
C LEU A 72 5.35 35.11 6.94
N GLN A 73 4.93 35.04 8.21
CA GLN A 73 3.60 35.48 8.61
C GLN A 73 3.37 36.97 8.35
N LYS A 74 4.41 37.80 8.56
CA LYS A 74 4.33 39.24 8.38
C LYS A 74 4.26 39.68 6.91
N TYR A 75 4.89 38.89 6.02
CA TYR A 75 5.11 39.35 4.64
C TYR A 75 4.44 38.42 3.59
N SER A 76 3.71 37.38 4.00
CA SER A 76 2.98 36.48 3.06
C SER A 76 1.95 37.19 2.20
N ASP A 77 1.30 38.23 2.73
CA ASP A 77 0.18 38.91 2.07
C ASP A 77 0.50 40.37 1.71
N VAL A 78 1.79 40.74 1.69
CA VAL A 78 2.21 42.10 1.34
C VAL A 78 2.32 42.21 -0.18
N GLU A 79 1.49 43.10 -0.77
CA GLU A 79 1.48 43.36 -2.21
C GLU A 79 2.87 43.79 -2.73
N GLY A 80 3.31 43.19 -3.81
CA GLY A 80 4.62 43.47 -4.42
C GLY A 80 5.82 42.81 -3.71
N MET A 81 5.59 41.99 -2.69
CA MET A 81 6.63 41.24 -1.98
C MET A 81 6.34 39.74 -2.06
N GLU A 82 7.13 38.98 -2.82
CA GLU A 82 7.06 37.54 -2.86
C GLU A 82 8.16 36.93 -2.01
N VAL A 83 7.78 36.07 -1.06
CA VAL A 83 8.70 35.30 -0.21
C VAL A 83 8.66 33.84 -0.61
N HIS A 84 9.76 33.35 -1.16
CA HIS A 84 9.95 31.98 -1.60
C HIS A 84 10.81 31.21 -0.60
N GLY A 85 10.81 29.88 -0.69
CA GLY A 85 11.66 28.99 0.10
C GLY A 85 10.86 27.87 0.78
N TYR A 86 11.57 26.97 1.41
CA TYR A 86 10.99 25.78 2.00
C TYR A 86 10.73 25.97 3.50
N GLU A 87 9.48 26.15 3.87
CA GLU A 87 9.06 26.49 5.24
C GLU A 87 9.17 25.31 6.23
N ARG A 88 9.40 24.08 5.73
CA ARG A 88 9.72 22.93 6.57
C ARG A 88 11.20 22.95 6.92
N PHE A 89 11.57 23.81 7.85
CA PHE A 89 12.97 24.12 8.17
C PHE A 89 13.80 22.92 8.64
N VAL A 90 13.17 21.85 9.15
CA VAL A 90 13.88 20.61 9.49
C VAL A 90 14.51 19.98 8.24
N PHE A 91 13.79 19.90 7.14
CA PHE A 91 14.31 19.32 5.90
C PHE A 91 15.27 20.27 5.18
N GLN A 92 15.06 21.59 5.33
CA GLN A 92 16.03 22.58 4.89
C GLN A 92 17.37 22.40 5.62
N HIS A 93 17.33 22.17 6.95
CA HIS A 93 18.51 21.89 7.76
C HIS A 93 19.20 20.59 7.34
N ILE A 94 18.43 19.49 7.15
CA ILE A 94 18.97 18.21 6.68
C ILE A 94 19.64 18.37 5.30
N ALA A 95 19.00 19.03 4.35
CA ALA A 95 19.53 19.24 3.02
C ALA A 95 20.83 20.08 3.01
N GLN A 96 20.92 21.06 3.89
CA GLN A 96 22.15 21.88 4.07
C GLN A 96 23.28 21.07 4.67
N LYS A 97 22.98 20.18 5.63
CA LYS A 97 23.95 19.32 6.31
C LYS A 97 24.44 18.18 5.42
N TYR A 98 23.55 17.60 4.65
CA TYR A 98 23.79 16.50 3.74
C TYR A 98 23.52 16.94 2.30
N PRO A 99 24.36 17.74 1.66
CA PRO A 99 24.11 18.29 0.33
C PRO A 99 24.12 17.20 -0.75
N THR A 100 24.91 16.14 -0.59
CA THR A 100 24.95 14.97 -1.48
C THR A 100 24.02 13.86 -0.98
N ARG A 101 24.07 12.69 -1.62
CA ARG A 101 23.36 11.50 -1.16
C ARG A 101 23.83 11.12 0.24
N VAL A 102 22.90 10.80 1.13
CA VAL A 102 23.23 10.30 2.47
C VAL A 102 23.76 8.86 2.34
N ASN A 103 24.99 8.65 2.78
CA ASN A 103 25.60 7.31 2.80
C ASN A 103 25.40 6.71 4.20
N TYR A 104 24.33 5.95 4.37
CA TYR A 104 23.98 5.32 5.63
C TYR A 104 24.40 3.86 5.69
N ASP A 105 24.54 3.35 6.91
CA ASP A 105 24.80 1.95 7.20
C ASP A 105 23.81 1.47 8.27
N MET A 106 22.83 0.71 7.83
CA MET A 106 21.76 0.24 8.72
C MET A 106 22.27 -0.71 9.80
N SER A 107 23.40 -1.39 9.58
CA SER A 107 23.99 -2.30 10.59
C SER A 107 24.50 -1.58 11.84
N GLN A 108 24.69 -0.25 11.77
CA GLN A 108 25.09 0.59 12.90
C GLN A 108 23.90 1.06 13.73
N MET A 109 22.68 1.02 13.19
CA MET A 109 21.50 1.53 13.87
C MET A 109 21.03 0.61 14.98
N SER A 110 20.58 1.18 16.09
CA SER A 110 19.87 0.45 17.15
C SER A 110 18.38 0.35 16.78
N ILE A 111 18.00 -0.79 16.21
CA ILE A 111 16.63 -1.07 15.78
C ILE A 111 16.09 -2.22 16.63
N TRP A 112 14.99 -1.96 17.33
CA TRP A 112 14.38 -2.94 18.24
C TRP A 112 12.92 -3.19 17.87
N THR A 113 12.53 -4.44 17.86
CA THR A 113 11.14 -4.89 17.89
C THR A 113 10.72 -4.99 19.35
N ILE A 114 9.52 -4.50 19.68
CA ILE A 114 8.97 -4.54 21.04
C ILE A 114 7.54 -5.09 21.02
N ASP A 115 7.20 -5.83 22.07
CA ASP A 115 5.84 -6.28 22.37
C ASP A 115 5.65 -6.36 23.90
N ILE A 116 4.44 -6.06 24.37
CA ILE A 116 4.11 -6.08 25.80
C ILE A 116 2.89 -6.94 26.08
N GLU A 117 2.88 -7.55 27.26
CA GLU A 117 1.71 -8.24 27.78
C GLU A 117 1.22 -7.58 29.06
N VAL A 118 -0.08 -7.32 29.12
CA VAL A 118 -0.75 -6.59 30.18
C VAL A 118 -1.80 -7.46 30.86
N ALA A 119 -1.96 -7.31 32.18
CA ALA A 119 -3.00 -8.00 32.93
C ALA A 119 -4.40 -7.66 32.40
N CYS A 120 -5.30 -8.61 32.45
CA CYS A 120 -6.69 -8.50 31.99
C CYS A 120 -7.67 -8.78 33.13
N GLU A 121 -7.53 -8.03 34.25
CA GLU A 121 -8.38 -8.25 35.43
C GLU A 121 -9.82 -7.86 35.20
N ASN A 122 -10.03 -6.75 34.48
CA ASN A 122 -11.35 -6.14 34.22
C ASN A 122 -11.77 -6.17 32.75
N GLY A 123 -11.16 -7.03 31.94
CA GLY A 123 -11.36 -7.11 30.50
C GLY A 123 -10.15 -6.65 29.70
N PHE A 124 -10.33 -6.35 28.41
CA PHE A 124 -9.22 -5.91 27.59
C PHE A 124 -8.65 -4.57 28.08
N PRO A 125 -7.33 -4.45 28.28
CA PRO A 125 -6.71 -3.27 28.85
C PRO A 125 -6.97 -2.01 28.01
N ASP A 126 -7.42 -0.95 28.65
CA ASP A 126 -7.66 0.35 28.06
C ASP A 126 -6.40 1.22 28.15
N VAL A 127 -5.88 1.68 27.00
CA VAL A 127 -4.68 2.50 26.91
C VAL A 127 -4.87 3.86 27.59
N ASP A 128 -6.07 4.45 27.48
CA ASP A 128 -6.35 5.76 28.08
C ASP A 128 -6.46 5.67 29.61
N ALA A 129 -7.08 4.64 30.13
CA ALA A 129 -7.19 4.39 31.57
C ALA A 129 -5.89 3.85 32.17
N CYS A 130 -5.16 3.00 31.44
CA CYS A 130 -3.87 2.38 31.78
C CYS A 130 -3.86 1.85 33.24
N GLN A 131 -4.89 1.07 33.62
CA GLN A 131 -5.07 0.65 35.02
C GLN A 131 -4.37 -0.67 35.32
N GLU A 132 -4.32 -1.58 34.35
CA GLU A 132 -3.82 -2.91 34.52
C GLU A 132 -2.29 -2.96 34.53
N ASP A 133 -1.71 -3.91 35.27
CA ASP A 133 -0.25 -4.04 35.38
C ASP A 133 0.37 -4.61 34.11
N MET A 134 1.53 -4.10 33.76
CA MET A 134 2.38 -4.72 32.75
C MET A 134 3.02 -5.98 33.31
N LEU A 135 2.78 -7.12 32.67
CA LEU A 135 3.24 -8.42 33.13
C LEU A 135 4.58 -8.84 32.50
N CYS A 136 4.73 -8.54 31.23
CA CYS A 136 5.90 -8.89 30.44
C CYS A 136 6.21 -7.81 29.39
N ILE A 137 7.51 -7.59 29.16
CA ILE A 137 8.01 -6.74 28.08
C ILE A 137 9.08 -7.56 27.36
N THR A 138 8.99 -7.70 26.05
CA THR A 138 10.05 -8.34 25.25
C THR A 138 10.55 -7.38 24.17
N MET A 139 11.88 -7.30 24.06
CA MET A 139 12.56 -6.55 22.99
C MET A 139 13.53 -7.46 22.25
N LYS A 140 13.55 -7.37 20.92
CA LYS A 140 14.52 -8.04 20.06
C LYS A 140 15.25 -7.03 19.19
N ASN A 141 16.58 -7.02 19.26
CA ASN A 141 17.38 -6.20 18.38
C ASN A 141 17.42 -6.80 16.97
N MET A 142 17.01 -6.06 15.97
CA MET A 142 16.95 -6.55 14.59
C MET A 142 18.30 -6.90 13.99
N ILE A 143 19.38 -6.23 14.43
CA ILE A 143 20.72 -6.39 13.87
C ILE A 143 21.48 -7.50 14.59
N SER A 144 21.66 -7.37 15.92
CA SER A 144 22.39 -8.34 16.74
C SER A 144 21.62 -9.62 17.04
N LYS A 145 20.29 -9.61 16.82
CA LYS A 145 19.35 -10.69 17.16
C LYS A 145 19.23 -10.97 18.66
N LYS A 146 19.80 -10.13 19.51
CA LYS A 146 19.66 -10.24 20.95
C LYS A 146 18.21 -10.06 21.37
N ILE A 147 17.70 -10.99 22.20
CA ILE A 147 16.37 -10.94 22.80
C ILE A 147 16.53 -10.67 24.30
N ILE A 148 15.78 -9.72 24.81
CA ILE A 148 15.68 -9.42 26.24
C ILE A 148 14.20 -9.41 26.59
N SER A 149 13.83 -10.15 27.61
CA SER A 149 12.47 -10.17 28.15
C SER A 149 12.50 -9.85 29.65
N TRP A 150 11.59 -8.99 30.06
CA TRP A 150 11.36 -8.61 31.47
C TRP A 150 10.04 -9.20 31.93
N GLY A 151 10.02 -9.75 33.13
CA GLY A 151 8.80 -10.32 33.70
C GLY A 151 8.80 -10.33 35.21
N THR A 152 7.63 -10.67 35.78
CA THR A 152 7.41 -10.61 37.23
C THR A 152 7.41 -11.98 37.91
N ARG A 153 7.65 -13.07 37.21
CA ARG A 153 7.69 -14.43 37.75
C ARG A 153 8.82 -15.23 37.13
N GLU A 154 9.14 -16.38 37.74
CA GLU A 154 10.15 -17.29 37.21
C GLU A 154 9.81 -17.80 35.80
N TYR A 155 10.81 -17.86 34.98
CA TYR A 155 10.76 -18.37 33.61
C TYR A 155 12.10 -19.01 33.26
N ASP A 156 12.07 -20.14 32.57
CA ASP A 156 13.25 -20.83 32.07
C ASP A 156 13.50 -20.43 30.60
N PRO A 157 14.42 -19.48 30.33
CA PRO A 157 14.60 -18.92 29.00
C PRO A 157 15.28 -19.92 28.07
N PRO A 158 14.84 -20.01 26.80
CA PRO A 158 15.56 -20.77 25.78
C PRO A 158 16.92 -20.13 25.47
N GLU A 159 17.79 -20.89 24.83
CA GLU A 159 19.11 -20.40 24.41
C GLU A 159 18.98 -19.11 23.55
N GLY A 160 19.76 -18.09 23.90
CA GLY A 160 19.77 -16.81 23.21
C GLY A 160 18.79 -15.74 23.75
N VAL A 161 17.97 -16.09 24.73
CA VAL A 161 17.07 -15.14 25.41
C VAL A 161 17.65 -14.74 26.76
N GLU A 162 17.82 -13.45 27.00
CA GLU A 162 18.14 -12.86 28.29
C GLU A 162 16.83 -12.55 29.03
N TYR A 163 16.50 -13.32 30.04
CA TYR A 163 15.31 -13.04 30.86
C TYR A 163 15.71 -12.36 32.17
N ARG A 164 14.98 -11.29 32.49
CA ARG A 164 15.17 -10.51 33.72
C ARG A 164 13.91 -10.58 34.60
N ILE A 165 14.06 -11.17 35.79
CA ILE A 165 12.97 -11.35 36.73
C ILE A 165 12.96 -10.26 37.79
N PHE A 166 11.75 -9.83 38.18
CA PHE A 166 11.52 -8.82 39.22
C PHE A 166 10.34 -9.23 40.10
N ASN A 167 10.34 -8.74 41.34
CA ASN A 167 9.24 -9.06 42.27
C ASN A 167 8.01 -8.15 42.04
N THR A 168 8.20 -7.00 41.47
CA THR A 168 7.14 -5.99 41.24
C THR A 168 7.26 -5.37 39.84
N GLU A 169 6.13 -4.92 39.32
CA GLU A 169 6.09 -4.12 38.09
C GLU A 169 6.97 -2.87 38.19
N HIS A 170 6.99 -2.22 39.36
CA HIS A 170 7.80 -1.05 39.62
C HIS A 170 9.30 -1.32 39.35
N GLU A 171 9.85 -2.40 39.88
CA GLU A 171 11.24 -2.78 39.69
C GLU A 171 11.52 -3.18 38.23
N MET A 172 10.60 -3.91 37.61
CA MET A 172 10.65 -4.30 36.21
C MET A 172 10.71 -3.07 35.29
N LEU A 173 9.82 -2.10 35.49
CA LEU A 173 9.78 -0.87 34.72
C LEU A 173 11.03 0.00 34.92
N GLN A 174 11.60 0.01 36.15
CA GLN A 174 12.86 0.71 36.40
C GLN A 174 14.03 0.10 35.64
N ASP A 175 14.14 -1.22 35.60
CA ASP A 175 15.24 -1.89 34.86
C ASP A 175 15.04 -1.75 33.34
N PHE A 176 13.82 -1.97 32.84
CA PHE A 176 13.49 -1.71 31.45
C PHE A 176 13.85 -0.27 31.04
N HIS A 177 13.46 0.72 31.83
CA HIS A 177 13.76 2.11 31.56
C HIS A 177 15.29 2.38 31.57
N LYS A 178 16.05 1.81 32.52
CA LYS A 178 17.51 1.92 32.57
C LYS A 178 18.15 1.33 31.31
N HIS A 179 17.67 0.17 30.86
CA HIS A 179 18.12 -0.44 29.61
C HIS A 179 17.85 0.47 28.42
N TRP A 180 16.63 0.98 28.32
CA TRP A 180 16.21 1.91 27.25
C TRP A 180 17.07 3.16 27.20
N VAL A 181 17.33 3.79 28.33
CA VAL A 181 18.14 5.01 28.39
C VAL A 181 19.62 4.74 28.06
N HIS A 182 20.14 3.56 28.46
CA HIS A 182 21.52 3.16 28.19
C HIS A 182 21.76 2.94 26.68
N ASP A 183 20.84 2.26 26.01
CA ASP A 183 20.89 2.04 24.55
C ASP A 183 19.59 2.53 23.90
N THR A 184 19.36 3.84 24.01
CA THR A 184 18.14 4.42 23.42
C THR A 184 17.99 4.03 21.95
N PRO A 185 16.89 3.37 21.55
CA PRO A 185 16.69 2.97 20.17
C PRO A 185 16.74 4.15 19.19
N ASP A 186 17.23 3.91 17.99
CA ASP A 186 17.03 4.81 16.85
C ASP A 186 15.66 4.59 16.24
N ILE A 187 15.27 3.32 16.12
CA ILE A 187 13.98 2.88 15.62
C ILE A 187 13.40 1.84 16.58
N ILE A 188 12.16 2.04 16.95
CA ILE A 188 11.31 1.06 17.62
C ILE A 188 10.23 0.59 16.64
N THR A 189 10.06 -0.69 16.50
CA THR A 189 9.01 -1.30 15.69
C THR A 189 8.27 -2.38 16.48
N GLY A 190 7.15 -2.84 15.97
CA GLY A 190 6.28 -3.84 16.57
C GLY A 190 4.98 -3.94 15.80
N TRP A 191 4.07 -4.77 16.22
CA TRP A 191 2.78 -4.92 15.57
C TRP A 191 1.70 -4.08 16.26
N ASN A 192 1.24 -3.00 15.65
CA ASN A 192 0.30 -2.03 16.24
C ASN A 192 0.87 -1.27 17.44
N ASN A 193 2.20 -1.21 17.55
CA ASN A 193 2.88 -0.61 18.70
C ASN A 193 2.65 0.89 18.82
N ASN A 194 2.30 1.58 17.74
CA ASN A 194 2.01 3.01 17.75
C ASN A 194 0.70 3.35 18.50
N PHE A 195 -0.27 2.43 18.52
CA PHE A 195 -1.58 2.65 19.15
C PHE A 195 -1.80 1.83 20.43
N TYR A 196 -0.91 0.89 20.76
CA TYR A 196 -1.05 0.07 21.95
C TYR A 196 0.21 0.06 22.83
N ASP A 197 1.30 -0.59 22.40
CA ASP A 197 2.46 -0.83 23.25
C ASP A 197 3.13 0.47 23.70
N MET A 198 3.47 1.35 22.78
CA MET A 198 4.20 2.57 23.11
C MET A 198 3.38 3.54 23.96
N PRO A 199 2.09 3.81 23.68
CA PRO A 199 1.25 4.59 24.57
C PRO A 199 1.09 3.96 25.96
N TYR A 200 0.91 2.64 26.03
CA TYR A 200 0.78 1.93 27.31
C TYR A 200 2.07 2.04 28.14
N ILE A 201 3.23 1.80 27.53
CA ILE A 201 4.55 1.95 28.19
C ILE A 201 4.73 3.36 28.72
N CYS A 202 4.50 4.38 27.90
CA CYS A 202 4.68 5.78 28.29
C CYS A 202 3.78 6.14 29.48
N ARG A 203 2.48 5.82 29.39
CA ARG A 203 1.53 6.11 30.49
C ARG A 203 1.80 5.30 31.74
N ARG A 204 2.18 4.04 31.58
CA ARG A 204 2.45 3.18 32.75
C ARG A 204 3.70 3.63 33.48
N ILE A 205 4.77 3.95 32.77
CA ILE A 205 5.98 4.55 33.35
C ILE A 205 5.64 5.87 34.05
N GLU A 206 4.85 6.75 33.43
CA GLU A 206 4.43 8.01 34.04
C GLU A 206 3.66 7.78 35.34
N LYS A 207 2.73 6.82 35.33
CA LYS A 207 1.87 6.50 36.49
C LYS A 207 2.64 5.87 37.64
N ILE A 208 3.57 4.97 37.36
CA ILE A 208 4.28 4.17 38.37
C ILE A 208 5.58 4.81 38.83
N LEU A 209 6.38 5.36 37.89
CA LEU A 209 7.69 5.95 38.16
C LEU A 209 7.69 7.47 38.18
N GLY A 210 6.69 8.08 37.53
CA GLY A 210 6.51 9.53 37.43
C GLY A 210 6.96 10.13 36.09
N GLU A 211 6.47 11.35 35.83
CA GLU A 211 6.64 12.09 34.57
C GLU A 211 8.11 12.23 34.15
N LYS A 212 9.03 12.42 35.11
CA LYS A 212 10.46 12.56 34.82
C LYS A 212 11.05 11.30 34.15
N TRP A 213 10.61 10.14 34.59
CA TRP A 213 11.05 8.87 34.02
C TRP A 213 10.47 8.69 32.61
N MET A 214 9.20 8.99 32.42
CA MET A 214 8.56 8.93 31.11
C MET A 214 9.25 9.88 30.14
N LYS A 215 9.51 11.14 30.51
CA LYS A 215 10.21 12.07 29.65
C LYS A 215 11.63 11.64 29.27
N SER A 216 12.34 10.95 30.15
CA SER A 216 13.69 10.45 29.88
C SER A 216 13.76 9.22 28.98
N LEU A 217 12.63 8.68 28.50
CA LEU A 217 12.61 7.79 27.33
C LEU A 217 13.12 8.51 26.07
N SER A 218 12.94 9.83 26.02
CA SER A 218 13.54 10.66 24.98
C SER A 218 14.97 11.03 25.36
N PRO A 219 15.95 10.87 24.46
CA PRO A 219 17.33 11.34 24.69
C PRO A 219 17.42 12.86 24.88
N TRP A 220 16.34 13.59 24.60
CA TRP A 220 16.20 15.02 24.78
C TRP A 220 15.32 15.39 25.97
N ASN A 221 14.82 14.41 26.73
CA ASN A 221 13.83 14.57 27.81
C ASN A 221 12.53 15.27 27.34
N VAL A 222 12.12 15.00 26.12
CA VAL A 222 10.89 15.54 25.53
C VAL A 222 10.06 14.40 24.94
N VAL A 223 8.96 14.14 25.58
CA VAL A 223 7.91 13.22 25.09
C VAL A 223 6.62 14.01 25.02
N LYS A 224 5.87 13.88 23.95
CA LYS A 224 4.59 14.55 23.71
C LYS A 224 3.54 13.53 23.38
N ASP A 225 2.39 13.67 23.97
CA ASP A 225 1.19 12.95 23.58
C ASP A 225 0.34 13.77 22.60
N ARG A 226 -0.37 13.09 21.75
CA ARG A 226 -1.35 13.66 20.83
C ARG A 226 -2.42 12.66 20.44
N THR A 227 -3.60 13.18 20.11
CA THR A 227 -4.70 12.35 19.61
C THR A 227 -4.70 12.35 18.09
N VAL A 228 -4.77 11.15 17.50
CA VAL A 228 -4.87 10.95 16.05
C VAL A 228 -6.20 10.29 15.74
N ASN A 229 -6.98 10.89 14.83
CA ASN A 229 -8.21 10.28 14.35
C ASN A 229 -7.91 9.34 13.16
N VAL A 230 -8.16 8.04 13.35
CA VAL A 230 -8.05 7.03 12.31
C VAL A 230 -9.42 6.39 12.11
N GLN A 231 -9.99 6.54 10.92
CA GLN A 231 -11.30 6.00 10.55
C GLN A 231 -12.44 6.36 11.52
N GLY A 232 -12.39 7.58 12.09
CA GLY A 232 -13.41 8.06 13.05
C GLY A 232 -13.16 7.67 14.51
N ARG A 233 -12.08 6.94 14.81
CA ARG A 233 -11.63 6.62 16.16
C ARG A 233 -10.49 7.54 16.57
N ALA A 234 -10.61 8.16 17.75
CA ALA A 234 -9.52 8.88 18.40
C ALA A 234 -8.57 7.87 19.04
N ASN A 235 -7.29 7.94 18.73
CA ASN A 235 -6.25 7.10 19.29
C ASN A 235 -5.18 8.00 19.91
N LEU A 236 -4.74 7.67 21.12
CA LEU A 236 -3.62 8.30 21.78
C LEU A 236 -2.30 7.78 21.17
N VAL A 237 -1.38 8.67 20.85
CA VAL A 237 -0.03 8.34 20.40
C VAL A 237 0.99 9.20 21.12
N TYR A 238 2.22 8.71 21.21
CA TYR A 238 3.33 9.41 21.85
C TYR A 238 4.46 9.66 20.86
N ASP A 239 4.90 10.92 20.79
CA ASP A 239 6.09 11.30 20.04
C ASP A 239 7.28 11.38 21.02
N ILE A 240 8.15 10.37 21.03
CA ILE A 240 9.38 10.34 21.84
C ILE A 240 10.48 11.00 21.01
N LEU A 241 10.79 12.26 21.27
CA LEU A 241 11.73 13.03 20.46
C LEU A 241 13.09 12.35 20.43
N GLY A 242 13.60 12.06 19.22
CA GLY A 242 14.88 11.40 19.01
C GLY A 242 14.76 9.87 18.84
N VAL A 243 13.59 9.27 19.02
CA VAL A 243 13.31 7.85 18.72
C VAL A 243 12.23 7.80 17.64
N THR A 244 12.47 7.04 16.60
CA THR A 244 11.47 6.82 15.55
C THR A 244 10.60 5.62 15.88
N ILE A 245 9.29 5.82 16.04
CA ILE A 245 8.32 4.72 16.15
C ILE A 245 7.86 4.38 14.74
N LEU A 246 8.21 3.18 14.28
CA LEU A 246 7.95 2.70 12.93
C LEU A 246 7.10 1.44 12.99
N ASP A 247 5.79 1.60 13.15
CA ASP A 247 4.84 0.50 13.32
C ASP A 247 4.85 -0.43 12.10
N TYR A 248 5.13 -1.72 12.33
CA TYR A 248 5.23 -2.71 11.25
C TYR A 248 3.88 -2.97 10.56
N LEU A 249 2.77 -2.86 11.29
CA LEU A 249 1.43 -2.93 10.72
C LEU A 249 1.17 -1.79 9.74
N ASP A 250 1.61 -0.58 10.09
CA ASP A 250 1.47 0.59 9.20
C ASP A 250 2.36 0.45 7.96
N LEU A 251 3.58 -0.07 8.12
CA LEU A 251 4.46 -0.40 7.00
C LEU A 251 3.82 -1.44 6.09
N TYR A 252 3.28 -2.51 6.65
CA TYR A 252 2.60 -3.55 5.90
C TYR A 252 1.43 -2.99 5.09
N LYS A 253 0.53 -2.23 5.72
CA LYS A 253 -0.60 -1.59 5.03
C LYS A 253 -0.18 -0.61 3.95
N LYS A 254 0.93 0.10 4.16
CA LYS A 254 1.42 1.13 3.22
C LYS A 254 2.09 0.55 1.99
N PHE A 255 2.90 -0.48 2.16
CA PHE A 255 3.81 -0.98 1.12
C PHE A 255 3.40 -2.33 0.51
N THR A 256 2.31 -2.93 0.97
CA THR A 256 1.69 -4.08 0.32
C THR A 256 0.44 -3.67 -0.46
N TYR A 257 0.27 -4.27 -1.65
CA TYR A 257 -0.83 -3.89 -2.54
C TYR A 257 -2.10 -4.74 -2.35
N SER A 258 -1.99 -5.86 -1.63
CA SER A 258 -3.10 -6.79 -1.42
C SER A 258 -3.84 -6.48 -0.13
N ALA A 259 -5.13 -6.18 -0.23
CA ALA A 259 -5.96 -6.01 0.95
C ALA A 259 -6.18 -7.37 1.64
N GLN A 260 -6.02 -7.39 2.96
CA GLN A 260 -6.20 -8.59 3.78
C GLN A 260 -7.59 -8.61 4.45
N GLU A 261 -8.08 -9.81 4.77
CA GLU A 261 -9.34 -9.97 5.51
C GLU A 261 -9.21 -9.57 6.98
N SER A 262 -8.02 -9.75 7.54
CA SER A 262 -7.63 -9.29 8.87
C SER A 262 -6.22 -8.72 8.82
N TYR A 263 -5.92 -7.79 9.70
CA TYR A 263 -4.58 -7.24 9.90
C TYR A 263 -4.01 -7.58 11.29
N SER A 264 -4.54 -8.64 11.94
CA SER A 264 -3.91 -9.19 13.14
C SER A 264 -2.56 -9.83 12.81
N LEU A 265 -1.62 -9.84 13.75
CA LEU A 265 -0.33 -10.49 13.57
C LEU A 265 -0.50 -11.97 13.21
N GLU A 266 -1.43 -12.68 13.87
CA GLU A 266 -1.81 -14.06 13.55
C GLU A 266 -2.13 -14.25 12.08
N HIS A 267 -3.02 -13.42 11.54
CA HIS A 267 -3.44 -13.56 10.15
C HIS A 267 -2.31 -13.24 9.16
N ILE A 268 -1.57 -12.16 9.41
CA ILE A 268 -0.51 -11.75 8.49
C ILE A 268 0.68 -12.70 8.53
N SER A 269 1.07 -13.19 9.70
CA SER A 269 2.13 -14.21 9.81
C SER A 269 1.73 -15.51 9.11
N THR A 270 0.48 -15.93 9.23
CA THR A 270 -0.04 -17.09 8.49
C THR A 270 0.02 -16.89 6.98
N VAL A 271 -0.45 -15.73 6.48
CA VAL A 271 -0.45 -15.43 5.04
C VAL A 271 0.96 -15.29 4.48
N GLU A 272 1.83 -14.59 5.20
CA GLU A 272 3.16 -14.26 4.69
C GLU A 272 4.20 -15.33 5.00
N LEU A 273 4.17 -15.93 6.17
CA LEU A 273 5.18 -16.88 6.62
C LEU A 273 4.69 -18.34 6.61
N GLY A 274 3.38 -18.56 6.66
CA GLY A 274 2.80 -19.87 6.92
C GLY A 274 2.92 -20.28 8.41
N GLU A 275 3.15 -19.31 9.29
CA GLU A 275 3.37 -19.52 10.73
C GLU A 275 2.23 -18.89 11.53
N HIS A 276 1.93 -19.51 12.65
CA HIS A 276 0.86 -19.12 13.58
C HIS A 276 1.45 -18.59 14.88
N LYS A 277 0.69 -17.74 15.59
CA LYS A 277 0.98 -17.43 17.00
C LYS A 277 0.87 -18.70 17.85
N LEU A 278 1.47 -18.68 19.03
CA LEU A 278 1.33 -19.79 19.96
C LEU A 278 -0.13 -19.93 20.39
N ASP A 279 -0.67 -21.14 20.27
CA ASP A 279 -2.05 -21.44 20.62
C ASP A 279 -2.25 -21.42 22.15
N HIS A 280 -3.17 -20.58 22.60
CA HIS A 280 -3.60 -20.46 24.01
C HIS A 280 -5.10 -20.76 24.19
N SER A 281 -5.75 -21.35 23.19
CA SER A 281 -7.20 -21.66 23.22
C SER A 281 -7.62 -22.67 24.26
N MET A 282 -6.66 -23.40 24.85
CA MET A 282 -6.91 -24.35 25.94
C MET A 282 -7.24 -23.69 27.29
N TYR A 283 -6.91 -22.40 27.45
CA TYR A 283 -7.19 -21.64 28.67
C TYR A 283 -8.57 -20.98 28.57
N GLU A 284 -9.24 -20.86 29.72
CA GLU A 284 -10.59 -20.29 29.75
C GLU A 284 -10.64 -18.85 29.26
N ASN A 285 -9.64 -18.05 29.61
CA ASN A 285 -9.45 -16.68 29.20
C ASN A 285 -7.96 -16.27 29.31
N PHE A 286 -7.62 -15.05 28.92
CA PHE A 286 -6.24 -14.56 28.95
C PHE A 286 -5.68 -14.45 30.39
N LYS A 287 -6.54 -14.14 31.37
CA LYS A 287 -6.15 -14.14 32.78
C LYS A 287 -5.77 -15.56 33.27
N ASP A 288 -6.55 -16.56 32.89
CA ASP A 288 -6.24 -17.96 33.21
C ASP A 288 -4.89 -18.37 32.57
N PHE A 289 -4.63 -17.94 31.34
CA PHE A 289 -3.39 -18.19 30.62
C PHE A 289 -2.18 -17.71 31.44
N TYR A 290 -2.07 -16.43 31.79
CA TYR A 290 -0.90 -15.90 32.48
C TYR A 290 -0.84 -16.31 33.98
N THR A 291 -1.94 -16.77 34.56
CA THR A 291 -1.95 -17.23 35.96
C THR A 291 -1.57 -18.71 36.11
N SER A 292 -1.99 -19.53 35.15
CA SER A 292 -1.77 -20.99 35.21
C SER A 292 -0.54 -21.46 34.44
N ASP A 293 -0.09 -20.76 33.40
CA ASP A 293 1.06 -21.17 32.59
C ASP A 293 1.92 -19.97 32.19
N TRP A 294 2.68 -19.47 33.17
CA TRP A 294 3.58 -18.33 32.96
C TRP A 294 4.70 -18.63 31.98
N GLN A 295 5.24 -19.86 31.96
CA GLN A 295 6.27 -20.25 30.98
C GLN A 295 5.78 -20.02 29.56
N LYS A 296 4.67 -20.62 29.19
CA LYS A 296 4.09 -20.47 27.86
C LYS A 296 3.63 -19.03 27.56
N PHE A 297 3.23 -18.28 28.59
CA PHE A 297 2.83 -16.89 28.45
C PHE A 297 4.01 -15.99 28.04
N VAL A 298 5.19 -16.17 28.61
CA VAL A 298 6.41 -15.46 28.20
C VAL A 298 6.88 -15.94 26.84
N ASP A 299 6.82 -17.25 26.56
CA ASP A 299 7.10 -17.80 25.23
C ASP A 299 6.19 -17.16 24.16
N TYR A 300 4.92 -16.92 24.48
CA TYR A 300 3.97 -16.26 23.59
C TYR A 300 4.41 -14.83 23.25
N ASN A 301 4.79 -14.02 24.22
CA ASN A 301 5.29 -12.66 24.01
C ASN A 301 6.59 -12.63 23.20
N ILE A 302 7.54 -13.56 23.49
CA ILE A 302 8.78 -13.70 22.72
C ILE A 302 8.46 -14.09 21.26
N HIS A 303 7.55 -15.03 21.08
CA HIS A 303 7.16 -15.49 19.76
C HIS A 303 6.53 -14.37 18.90
N ASP A 304 5.72 -13.50 19.50
CA ASP A 304 5.13 -12.36 18.79
C ASP A 304 6.19 -11.38 18.26
N VAL A 305 7.20 -11.07 19.07
CA VAL A 305 8.37 -10.29 18.65
C VAL A 305 9.14 -10.99 17.52
N GLU A 306 9.30 -12.30 17.60
CA GLU A 306 10.00 -13.10 16.59
C GLU A 306 9.23 -13.18 15.27
N LEU A 307 7.89 -13.24 15.30
CA LEU A 307 7.07 -13.20 14.09
C LEU A 307 7.30 -11.90 13.33
N VAL A 308 7.36 -10.76 14.00
CA VAL A 308 7.65 -9.46 13.36
C VAL A 308 9.06 -9.44 12.77
N ASP A 309 10.08 -9.98 13.48
CA ASP A 309 11.45 -10.10 12.97
C ASP A 309 11.52 -11.00 11.72
N ARG A 310 10.76 -12.10 11.69
CA ARG A 310 10.67 -12.99 10.51
C ARG A 310 9.93 -12.35 9.35
N LEU A 311 8.87 -11.56 9.61
CA LEU A 311 8.20 -10.76 8.60
C LEU A 311 9.17 -9.77 7.96
N GLU A 312 9.96 -9.04 8.78
CA GLU A 312 11.01 -8.16 8.26
C GLU A 312 12.08 -8.95 7.51
N GLY A 313 12.46 -10.13 7.98
CA GLY A 313 13.38 -11.04 7.29
C GLY A 313 12.95 -11.34 5.86
N LYS A 314 11.65 -11.52 5.63
CA LYS A 314 11.04 -11.80 4.32
C LYS A 314 10.75 -10.54 3.50
N MET A 315 10.12 -9.54 4.11
CA MET A 315 9.49 -8.42 3.40
C MET A 315 10.37 -7.18 3.30
N LYS A 316 11.30 -6.99 4.24
CA LYS A 316 12.26 -5.88 4.25
C LYS A 316 11.60 -4.48 4.27
N LEU A 317 10.50 -4.31 4.98
CA LEU A 317 9.73 -3.07 4.98
C LEU A 317 10.39 -1.96 5.80
N VAL A 318 11.07 -2.29 6.90
CA VAL A 318 11.87 -1.32 7.67
C VAL A 318 13.05 -0.84 6.84
N GLU A 319 13.77 -1.77 6.18
CA GLU A 319 14.89 -1.44 5.30
C GLU A 319 14.44 -0.57 4.11
N LEU A 320 13.26 -0.87 3.54
CA LEU A 320 12.64 -0.06 2.47
C LEU A 320 12.32 1.35 2.96
N ALA A 321 11.69 1.50 4.13
CA ALA A 321 11.36 2.80 4.71
C ALA A 321 12.62 3.65 4.96
N VAL A 322 13.65 3.06 5.54
CA VAL A 322 14.96 3.71 5.74
C VAL A 322 15.56 4.18 4.42
N THR A 323 15.55 3.31 3.39
CA THR A 323 16.03 3.65 2.05
C THR A 323 15.29 4.85 1.47
N MET A 324 13.95 4.83 1.56
CA MET A 324 13.11 5.92 1.04
C MET A 324 13.33 7.24 1.79
N ALA A 325 13.49 7.19 3.10
CA ALA A 325 13.73 8.37 3.93
C ALA A 325 15.04 9.08 3.57
N TYR A 326 16.14 8.33 3.43
CA TYR A 326 17.43 8.92 3.05
C TYR A 326 17.47 9.42 1.60
N ASP A 327 16.74 8.78 0.70
CA ASP A 327 16.57 9.28 -0.65
C ASP A 327 15.92 10.66 -0.68
N ALA A 328 14.86 10.85 0.10
CA ALA A 328 14.15 12.11 0.18
C ALA A 328 14.78 13.10 1.18
N LYS A 329 15.74 12.67 2.00
CA LYS A 329 16.33 13.43 3.10
C LYS A 329 15.28 13.94 4.10
N VAL A 330 14.44 13.02 4.55
CA VAL A 330 13.41 13.21 5.58
C VAL A 330 13.69 12.32 6.79
N ASN A 331 12.97 12.49 7.90
CA ASN A 331 13.01 11.50 8.97
C ASN A 331 12.33 10.19 8.52
N ILE A 332 12.66 9.08 9.17
CA ILE A 332 12.24 7.75 8.72
C ILE A 332 10.72 7.59 8.79
N ASP A 333 10.06 8.17 9.78
CA ASP A 333 8.60 8.17 9.92
C ASP A 333 7.87 9.06 8.90
N ASP A 334 8.56 9.99 8.25
CA ASP A 334 7.96 10.86 7.22
C ASP A 334 7.58 10.10 5.93
N VAL A 335 8.07 8.87 5.73
CA VAL A 335 7.79 8.05 4.53
C VAL A 335 6.30 7.70 4.35
N PHE A 336 5.52 7.77 5.41
CA PHE A 336 4.08 7.55 5.35
C PHE A 336 3.33 8.65 4.59
N SER A 337 3.90 9.86 4.46
CA SER A 337 3.30 11.00 3.76
C SER A 337 3.86 11.18 2.34
N GLN A 338 3.11 10.76 1.32
CA GLN A 338 3.52 10.93 -0.10
C GLN A 338 3.77 12.40 -0.47
N VAL A 339 2.89 13.31 -0.03
CA VAL A 339 3.03 14.74 -0.30
C VAL A 339 4.31 15.30 0.32
N LYS A 340 4.62 14.91 1.56
CA LYS A 340 5.84 15.34 2.26
C LYS A 340 7.09 14.80 1.55
N MET A 341 7.06 13.53 1.15
CA MET A 341 8.16 12.89 0.42
C MET A 341 8.46 13.61 -0.89
N TRP A 342 7.45 13.82 -1.72
CA TRP A 342 7.62 14.48 -3.02
C TRP A 342 8.00 15.95 -2.88
N ASP A 343 7.38 16.69 -1.96
CA ASP A 343 7.73 18.10 -1.68
C ASP A 343 9.22 18.24 -1.31
N THR A 344 9.72 17.30 -0.50
CA THR A 344 11.14 17.31 -0.07
C THR A 344 12.09 16.80 -1.16
N LEU A 345 11.70 15.77 -1.93
CA LEU A 345 12.48 15.32 -3.10
C LEU A 345 12.68 16.45 -4.10
N ILE A 346 11.61 17.17 -4.43
CA ILE A 346 11.67 18.32 -5.34
C ILE A 346 12.50 19.44 -4.74
N TYR A 347 12.30 19.75 -3.45
CA TYR A 347 13.11 20.75 -2.78
C TYR A 347 14.61 20.43 -2.88
N ASN A 348 15.02 19.20 -2.62
CA ASN A 348 16.43 18.78 -2.70
C ASN A 348 17.00 18.94 -4.12
N ASP A 349 16.23 18.59 -5.15
CA ASP A 349 16.64 18.72 -6.54
C ASP A 349 16.80 20.19 -6.94
N LEU A 350 15.79 21.01 -6.67
CA LEU A 350 15.81 22.44 -6.99
C LEU A 350 16.87 23.20 -6.19
N TYR A 351 17.08 22.82 -4.91
CA TYR A 351 18.11 23.42 -4.06
C TYR A 351 19.52 23.26 -4.64
N GLN A 352 19.85 22.08 -5.18
CA GLN A 352 21.13 21.82 -5.85
C GLN A 352 21.30 22.66 -7.11
N LYS A 353 20.22 22.97 -7.82
CA LYS A 353 20.19 23.81 -9.02
C LYS A 353 20.12 25.33 -8.71
N ASN A 354 20.13 25.73 -7.45
CA ASN A 354 19.89 27.10 -6.97
C ASN A 354 18.52 27.66 -7.43
N ILE A 355 17.54 26.79 -7.65
CA ILE A 355 16.15 27.18 -7.92
C ILE A 355 15.38 27.19 -6.60
N VAL A 356 14.69 28.29 -6.34
CA VAL A 356 13.93 28.45 -5.09
C VAL A 356 12.52 27.93 -5.24
N VAL A 357 12.05 27.18 -4.26
CA VAL A 357 10.70 26.62 -4.29
C VAL A 357 9.68 27.72 -4.04
N PRO A 358 8.53 27.71 -4.75
CA PRO A 358 7.47 28.70 -4.56
C PRO A 358 6.82 28.58 -3.20
N PRO A 359 6.13 29.61 -2.70
CA PRO A 359 5.32 29.51 -1.49
C PRO A 359 4.23 28.43 -1.67
N LYS A 360 3.88 27.78 -0.55
CA LYS A 360 2.79 26.81 -0.57
C LYS A 360 1.46 27.54 -0.75
N GLN A 361 0.73 27.20 -1.80
CA GLN A 361 -0.62 27.70 -2.03
C GLN A 361 -1.65 26.82 -1.29
N THR A 362 -2.67 27.44 -0.74
CA THR A 362 -3.89 26.77 -0.29
C THR A 362 -4.87 26.80 -1.46
N SER A 363 -5.28 25.63 -1.94
CA SER A 363 -6.30 25.50 -2.95
C SER A 363 -7.48 24.70 -2.41
N ASP A 364 -8.68 25.15 -2.67
CA ASP A 364 -9.88 24.39 -2.41
C ASP A 364 -10.07 23.38 -3.57
N LYS A 365 -10.35 22.13 -3.21
CA LYS A 365 -10.61 21.08 -4.17
C LYS A 365 -12.10 20.96 -4.41
N ASP A 366 -12.65 21.86 -5.21
CA ASP A 366 -14.06 21.81 -5.59
C ASP A 366 -14.29 21.07 -6.92
N ASP A 367 -13.27 20.97 -7.80
CA ASP A 367 -13.43 20.40 -9.12
C ASP A 367 -13.00 18.93 -9.19
N LYS A 368 -13.89 18.11 -9.73
CA LYS A 368 -13.63 16.73 -10.09
C LYS A 368 -13.26 16.65 -11.57
N TYR A 369 -12.18 15.94 -11.88
CA TYR A 369 -11.78 15.67 -13.25
C TYR A 369 -11.86 14.18 -13.56
N ALA A 370 -11.93 13.85 -14.87
CA ALA A 370 -12.02 12.47 -15.33
C ALA A 370 -10.75 11.67 -14.99
N GLY A 371 -10.94 10.47 -14.50
CA GLY A 371 -9.87 9.51 -14.23
C GLY A 371 -9.44 8.73 -15.48
N ALA A 372 -8.88 7.53 -15.27
CA ALA A 372 -8.46 6.64 -16.34
C ALA A 372 -9.63 6.08 -17.15
N TYR A 373 -9.35 5.72 -18.40
CA TYR A 373 -10.29 5.00 -19.27
C TYR A 373 -10.29 3.49 -18.97
N VAL A 374 -11.47 2.91 -18.94
CA VAL A 374 -11.69 1.46 -18.87
C VAL A 374 -12.78 1.09 -19.88
N LYS A 375 -12.44 0.25 -20.84
CA LYS A 375 -13.38 -0.28 -21.81
C LYS A 375 -14.36 -1.26 -21.18
N GLU A 376 -15.63 -1.18 -21.52
CA GLU A 376 -16.64 -2.18 -21.19
C GLU A 376 -16.42 -3.43 -22.05
N PRO A 377 -16.07 -4.59 -21.50
CA PRO A 377 -15.94 -5.81 -22.27
C PRO A 377 -17.32 -6.37 -22.62
N VAL A 378 -17.41 -7.08 -23.73
CA VAL A 378 -18.56 -7.97 -23.96
C VAL A 378 -18.34 -9.21 -23.08
N PRO A 379 -19.26 -9.55 -22.14
CA PRO A 379 -19.10 -10.74 -21.31
C PRO A 379 -19.06 -12.01 -22.18
N GLY A 380 -18.15 -12.92 -21.86
CA GLY A 380 -17.99 -14.14 -22.63
C GLY A 380 -16.66 -14.85 -22.42
N VAL A 381 -16.50 -15.96 -23.13
CA VAL A 381 -15.25 -16.73 -23.22
C VAL A 381 -14.50 -16.31 -24.47
N TYR A 382 -13.19 -16.18 -24.34
CA TYR A 382 -12.29 -15.84 -25.41
C TYR A 382 -11.11 -16.82 -25.41
N ASP A 383 -10.94 -17.52 -26.53
CA ASP A 383 -9.76 -18.35 -26.72
C ASP A 383 -8.60 -17.49 -27.21
N TRP A 384 -7.40 -17.86 -26.83
CA TRP A 384 -6.14 -17.20 -27.21
C TRP A 384 -6.16 -15.68 -27.00
N VAL A 385 -5.89 -15.30 -25.78
CA VAL A 385 -5.84 -13.89 -25.38
C VAL A 385 -4.39 -13.46 -25.16
N CYS A 386 -4.01 -12.36 -25.79
CA CYS A 386 -2.73 -11.69 -25.53
C CYS A 386 -2.97 -10.33 -24.86
N SER A 387 -2.25 -10.05 -23.78
CA SER A 387 -2.27 -8.73 -23.16
C SER A 387 -0.98 -7.96 -23.38
N PHE A 388 -1.14 -6.64 -23.55
CA PHE A 388 -0.05 -5.68 -23.66
C PHE A 388 -0.22 -4.59 -22.61
N ASP A 389 0.88 -4.13 -22.03
CA ASP A 389 0.89 -3.17 -20.92
C ASP A 389 1.87 -2.02 -21.16
N LEU A 390 1.45 -0.79 -20.82
CA LEU A 390 2.29 0.41 -20.89
C LEU A 390 3.18 0.52 -19.65
N ASN A 391 4.47 0.64 -19.86
CA ASN A 391 5.42 0.80 -18.78
C ASN A 391 5.19 2.08 -17.98
N SER A 392 4.73 2.00 -16.71
CA SER A 392 4.60 3.16 -15.81
C SER A 392 3.92 4.37 -16.49
N LEU A 393 2.71 4.21 -16.98
CA LEU A 393 2.01 5.16 -17.83
C LEU A 393 2.11 6.63 -17.37
N TYR A 394 1.70 6.95 -16.15
CA TYR A 394 1.62 8.36 -15.72
C TYR A 394 2.98 9.06 -15.62
N PRO A 395 4.06 8.45 -15.06
CA PRO A 395 5.41 9.01 -15.15
C PRO A 395 5.88 9.25 -16.58
N HIS A 396 5.56 8.32 -17.51
CA HIS A 396 5.96 8.46 -18.91
C HIS A 396 5.17 9.54 -19.64
N LEU A 397 3.90 9.77 -19.28
CA LEU A 397 3.12 10.91 -19.79
C LEU A 397 3.70 12.26 -19.33
N ILE A 398 4.13 12.35 -18.05
CA ILE A 398 4.81 13.52 -17.53
C ILE A 398 6.05 13.83 -18.37
N MET A 399 6.86 12.80 -18.72
CA MET A 399 8.04 12.94 -19.56
C MET A 399 7.69 13.26 -21.02
N GLN A 400 6.68 12.58 -21.58
CA GLN A 400 6.30 12.72 -23.00
C GLN A 400 5.80 14.12 -23.35
N TYR A 401 5.00 14.70 -22.47
CA TYR A 401 4.40 16.03 -22.69
C TYR A 401 5.16 17.15 -21.99
N ASN A 402 6.24 16.86 -21.28
CA ASN A 402 6.99 17.84 -20.50
C ASN A 402 6.13 18.53 -19.42
N ILE A 403 5.28 17.75 -18.73
CA ILE A 403 4.33 18.27 -17.74
C ILE A 403 5.06 18.70 -16.47
N SER A 404 5.11 20.03 -16.26
CA SER A 404 5.72 20.65 -15.08
C SER A 404 5.11 22.03 -14.85
N PRO A 405 5.10 22.57 -13.62
CA PRO A 405 4.53 23.90 -13.38
C PRO A 405 5.15 25.02 -14.23
N GLU A 406 6.47 25.00 -14.44
CA GLU A 406 7.20 26.03 -15.17
C GLU A 406 7.15 25.88 -16.70
N THR A 407 6.70 24.75 -17.17
CA THR A 407 6.51 24.49 -18.61
C THR A 407 5.08 24.69 -19.07
N LEU A 408 4.13 24.72 -18.14
CA LEU A 408 2.71 24.96 -18.42
C LEU A 408 2.52 26.40 -18.90
N ILE A 409 1.72 26.56 -19.96
CA ILE A 409 1.31 27.84 -20.49
C ILE A 409 -0.11 28.17 -20.06
N ASP A 410 -0.39 29.42 -19.73
CA ASP A 410 -1.71 29.86 -19.26
C ASP A 410 -2.80 29.66 -20.33
N GLU A 411 -2.44 29.81 -21.60
CA GLU A 411 -3.36 29.66 -22.72
C GLU A 411 -3.60 28.18 -23.06
N ARG A 412 -4.85 27.76 -23.03
CA ARG A 412 -5.24 26.41 -23.46
C ARG A 412 -5.49 26.37 -24.97
N HIS A 413 -5.17 25.24 -25.58
CA HIS A 413 -5.50 24.99 -26.99
C HIS A 413 -7.03 24.93 -27.17
N PRO A 414 -7.63 25.79 -28.05
CA PRO A 414 -9.08 26.02 -28.04
C PRO A 414 -9.91 24.86 -28.60
N ARG A 415 -9.31 23.94 -29.35
CA ARG A 415 -10.03 22.94 -30.15
C ARG A 415 -9.60 21.50 -29.89
N VAL A 416 -8.84 21.22 -28.84
CA VAL A 416 -8.42 19.87 -28.53
C VAL A 416 -9.43 19.16 -27.60
N SER A 417 -9.59 17.88 -27.84
CA SER A 417 -10.27 16.95 -26.95
C SER A 417 -9.74 15.53 -27.20
N VAL A 418 -10.05 14.61 -26.31
CA VAL A 418 -9.68 13.20 -26.48
C VAL A 418 -10.16 12.68 -27.84
N ASP A 419 -11.43 12.89 -28.20
CA ASP A 419 -12.00 12.34 -29.43
C ASP A 419 -11.38 12.99 -30.68
N ARG A 420 -11.14 14.29 -30.69
CA ARG A 420 -10.49 14.94 -31.84
C ARG A 420 -9.05 14.47 -32.07
N ILE A 421 -8.31 14.13 -31.02
CA ILE A 421 -6.97 13.55 -31.21
C ILE A 421 -7.11 12.14 -31.80
N LEU A 422 -8.08 11.35 -31.31
CA LEU A 422 -8.32 9.98 -31.80
C LEU A 422 -8.78 9.95 -33.26
N ASP A 423 -9.57 10.94 -33.67
CA ASP A 423 -10.08 11.12 -35.06
C ASP A 423 -9.05 11.78 -35.98
N GLU A 424 -7.88 12.16 -35.43
CA GLU A 424 -6.81 12.87 -36.16
C GLU A 424 -7.30 14.25 -36.76
N GLU A 425 -8.36 14.82 -36.17
CA GLU A 425 -8.96 16.12 -36.52
C GLU A 425 -8.38 17.27 -35.69
N PHE A 426 -7.11 17.18 -35.39
CA PHE A 426 -6.42 18.10 -34.50
C PHE A 426 -5.06 18.46 -35.05
N THR A 427 -4.69 19.74 -34.90
CA THR A 427 -3.35 20.24 -35.25
C THR A 427 -2.74 20.89 -34.00
N ALA A 428 -1.67 20.32 -33.50
CA ALA A 428 -0.95 20.88 -32.37
C ALA A 428 -0.25 22.21 -32.71
N HIS A 429 -0.06 23.06 -31.69
CA HIS A 429 0.79 24.24 -31.84
C HIS A 429 2.25 23.78 -32.06
N PRO A 430 2.99 24.41 -33.00
CA PRO A 430 4.33 23.96 -33.37
C PRO A 430 5.36 24.04 -32.22
N ASP A 431 5.19 25.02 -31.32
CA ASP A 431 6.14 25.28 -30.23
C ASP A 431 5.81 24.57 -28.93
N TYR A 432 4.64 23.93 -28.83
CA TYR A 432 4.16 23.34 -27.55
C TYR A 432 3.74 21.89 -27.73
N ALA A 433 3.99 21.10 -26.67
CA ALA A 433 3.34 19.81 -26.54
C ALA A 433 1.91 20.01 -26.00
N VAL A 434 0.92 19.36 -26.62
CA VAL A 434 -0.49 19.60 -26.33
C VAL A 434 -1.15 18.38 -25.73
N CYS A 435 -1.67 18.52 -24.53
CA CYS A 435 -2.43 17.48 -23.83
C CYS A 435 -3.92 17.52 -24.18
N ALA A 436 -4.60 16.41 -23.96
CA ALA A 436 -6.00 16.22 -24.35
C ALA A 436 -7.00 17.14 -23.63
N ASN A 437 -6.65 17.73 -22.49
CA ASN A 437 -7.43 18.74 -21.78
C ASN A 437 -7.19 20.17 -22.27
N GLY A 438 -6.38 20.35 -23.32
CA GLY A 438 -6.00 21.66 -23.86
C GLY A 438 -4.79 22.30 -23.20
N ALA A 439 -4.25 21.72 -22.15
CA ALA A 439 -3.02 22.24 -21.55
C ALA A 439 -1.86 22.12 -22.54
N GLN A 440 -1.05 23.18 -22.63
CA GLN A 440 0.08 23.29 -23.52
C GLN A 440 1.37 23.44 -22.71
N TYR A 441 2.42 22.73 -23.09
CA TYR A 441 3.69 22.72 -22.40
C TYR A 441 4.84 23.11 -23.32
N ARG A 442 5.71 23.99 -22.83
CA ARG A 442 6.89 24.48 -23.54
C ARG A 442 7.83 23.34 -23.91
N LYS A 443 8.47 23.47 -25.05
CA LYS A 443 9.47 22.52 -25.57
C LYS A 443 10.89 23.10 -25.60
N ASP A 444 11.05 24.38 -25.36
CA ASP A 444 12.35 25.08 -25.35
C ASP A 444 13.12 24.90 -24.03
N ILE A 445 12.44 24.44 -22.97
CA ILE A 445 13.05 24.08 -21.69
C ILE A 445 12.60 22.69 -21.27
N HIS A 446 13.45 21.99 -20.52
CA HIS A 446 13.06 20.72 -19.90
C HIS A 446 12.54 20.97 -18.48
N GLY A 447 11.32 20.54 -18.19
CA GLY A 447 10.70 20.72 -16.89
C GLY A 447 11.38 19.85 -15.80
N PHE A 448 11.39 20.37 -14.58
CA PHE A 448 12.03 19.64 -13.47
C PHE A 448 11.32 18.32 -13.12
N LEU A 449 9.99 18.27 -13.22
CA LEU A 449 9.25 17.02 -12.97
C LEU A 449 9.59 15.93 -13.98
N PRO A 450 9.52 16.17 -15.31
CA PRO A 450 9.97 15.22 -16.31
C PRO A 450 11.41 14.75 -16.11
N GLU A 451 12.33 15.66 -15.81
CA GLU A 451 13.72 15.34 -15.53
C GLU A 451 13.87 14.40 -14.32
N MET A 452 13.13 14.69 -13.24
CA MET A 452 13.12 13.81 -12.06
C MET A 452 12.50 12.43 -12.36
N MET A 453 11.39 12.39 -13.11
CA MET A 453 10.78 11.11 -13.51
C MET A 453 11.75 10.26 -14.32
N GLN A 454 12.44 10.85 -15.30
CA GLN A 454 13.42 10.18 -16.14
C GLN A 454 14.57 9.61 -15.28
N ARG A 455 15.15 10.42 -14.39
CA ARG A 455 16.23 10.01 -13.51
C ARG A 455 15.82 8.86 -12.60
N ILE A 456 14.68 8.96 -11.92
CA ILE A 456 14.18 7.91 -11.03
C ILE A 456 13.90 6.61 -11.81
N TYR A 457 13.36 6.71 -13.02
CA TYR A 457 13.09 5.55 -13.87
C TYR A 457 14.39 4.87 -14.34
N ASP A 458 15.40 5.64 -14.76
CA ASP A 458 16.67 5.11 -15.20
C ASP A 458 17.44 4.46 -14.04
N GLU A 459 17.46 5.09 -12.87
CA GLU A 459 18.01 4.47 -11.66
C GLU A 459 17.31 3.13 -11.34
N ARG A 460 15.97 3.10 -11.41
CA ARG A 460 15.22 1.84 -11.22
C ARG A 460 15.67 0.76 -12.17
N LYS A 461 15.84 1.07 -13.47
CA LYS A 461 16.31 0.11 -14.49
C LYS A 461 17.69 -0.43 -14.14
N ILE A 462 18.61 0.44 -13.73
CA ILE A 462 19.98 0.07 -13.34
C ILE A 462 19.94 -0.91 -12.16
N TYR A 463 19.22 -0.56 -11.08
CA TYR A 463 19.19 -1.41 -9.89
C TYR A 463 18.39 -2.70 -10.08
N LYS A 464 17.31 -2.68 -10.90
CA LYS A 464 16.62 -3.91 -11.31
C LYS A 464 17.55 -4.85 -12.07
N LYS A 465 18.38 -4.32 -12.98
CA LYS A 465 19.36 -5.11 -13.72
C LYS A 465 20.45 -5.70 -12.81
N LYS A 466 20.97 -4.90 -11.88
CA LYS A 466 21.95 -5.35 -10.88
C LYS A 466 21.37 -6.45 -9.99
N MET A 467 20.14 -6.28 -9.49
CA MET A 467 19.45 -7.29 -8.70
C MET A 467 19.29 -8.61 -9.45
N LEU A 468 18.86 -8.56 -10.72
CA LEU A 468 18.69 -9.76 -11.55
C LEU A 468 20.02 -10.46 -11.82
N ALA A 469 21.09 -9.71 -12.09
CA ALA A 469 22.43 -10.26 -12.27
C ALA A 469 22.94 -10.94 -10.99
N ALA A 470 22.77 -10.30 -9.82
CA ALA A 470 23.15 -10.88 -8.54
C ALA A 470 22.32 -12.15 -8.20
N LYS A 471 21.03 -12.19 -8.53
CA LYS A 471 20.20 -13.39 -8.40
C LYS A 471 20.72 -14.53 -9.28
N GLN A 472 21.03 -14.23 -10.53
CA GLN A 472 21.54 -15.24 -11.48
C GLN A 472 22.91 -15.80 -11.04
N GLU A 473 23.77 -14.95 -10.47
CA GLU A 473 25.06 -15.38 -9.95
C GLU A 473 24.90 -16.20 -8.65
N PHE A 474 23.96 -15.80 -7.78
CA PHE A 474 23.62 -16.58 -6.58
C PHE A 474 23.12 -17.99 -6.93
N GLU A 475 22.26 -18.13 -7.93
CA GLU A 475 21.79 -19.43 -8.41
C GLU A 475 22.94 -20.34 -8.91
N LYS A 476 24.02 -19.74 -9.45
CA LYS A 476 25.16 -20.47 -9.95
C LYS A 476 26.19 -20.84 -8.86
N THR A 477 26.44 -19.91 -7.93
CA THR A 477 27.57 -20.01 -6.98
C THR A 477 27.13 -20.37 -5.57
N GLY A 478 25.88 -20.04 -5.17
CA GLY A 478 25.40 -20.19 -3.79
C GLY A 478 26.09 -19.24 -2.79
N ASP A 479 26.85 -18.21 -3.26
CA ASP A 479 27.61 -17.32 -2.35
C ASP A 479 26.64 -16.51 -1.45
N PRO A 480 26.69 -16.69 -0.12
CA PRO A 480 25.81 -15.98 0.83
C PRO A 480 25.92 -14.45 0.78
N LYS A 481 27.06 -13.91 0.37
CA LYS A 481 27.28 -12.45 0.26
C LYS A 481 26.35 -11.80 -0.76
N LEU A 482 26.01 -12.53 -1.83
CA LEU A 482 25.10 -12.06 -2.86
C LEU A 482 23.68 -11.85 -2.36
N LYS A 483 23.26 -12.49 -1.25
CA LYS A 483 21.94 -12.24 -0.64
C LYS A 483 21.78 -10.79 -0.18
N ASN A 484 22.83 -10.19 0.38
CA ASN A 484 22.82 -8.78 0.79
C ASN A 484 22.73 -7.85 -0.43
N ASP A 485 23.48 -8.15 -1.49
CA ASP A 485 23.45 -7.37 -2.72
C ASP A 485 22.06 -7.43 -3.38
N ILE A 486 21.48 -8.64 -3.45
CA ILE A 486 20.11 -8.85 -3.96
C ILE A 486 19.11 -8.03 -3.15
N SER A 487 19.17 -8.08 -1.81
CA SER A 487 18.28 -7.33 -0.93
C SER A 487 18.44 -5.82 -1.14
N THR A 488 19.68 -5.32 -1.10
CA THR A 488 19.98 -3.89 -1.27
C THR A 488 19.51 -3.36 -2.62
N PHE A 489 19.84 -4.05 -3.71
CA PHE A 489 19.40 -3.63 -5.05
C PHE A 489 17.89 -3.72 -5.23
N ASN A 490 17.24 -4.76 -4.62
CA ASN A 490 15.79 -4.87 -4.64
C ASN A 490 15.14 -3.72 -3.90
N ASN A 491 15.61 -3.34 -2.71
CA ASN A 491 15.06 -2.24 -1.94
C ASN A 491 15.18 -0.91 -2.68
N ILE A 492 16.33 -0.64 -3.28
CA ILE A 492 16.52 0.59 -4.06
C ILE A 492 15.55 0.62 -5.26
N GLN A 493 15.46 -0.47 -6.05
CA GLN A 493 14.54 -0.47 -7.21
C GLN A 493 13.06 -0.43 -6.79
N MET A 494 12.69 -1.01 -5.64
CA MET A 494 11.35 -0.93 -5.09
C MET A 494 11.01 0.48 -4.59
N ALA A 495 11.95 1.14 -3.89
CA ALA A 495 11.81 2.54 -3.50
C ALA A 495 11.54 3.43 -4.72
N ARG A 496 12.30 3.25 -5.81
CA ARG A 496 12.08 3.96 -7.08
C ARG A 496 10.73 3.66 -7.71
N LYS A 497 10.30 2.39 -7.69
CA LYS A 497 8.97 1.98 -8.17
C LYS A 497 7.85 2.68 -7.41
N ILE A 498 7.95 2.72 -6.08
CA ILE A 498 6.97 3.37 -5.21
C ILE A 498 6.96 4.88 -5.45
N GLN A 499 8.13 5.51 -5.56
CA GLN A 499 8.24 6.92 -5.90
C GLN A 499 7.53 7.24 -7.21
N LEU A 500 7.85 6.55 -8.30
CA LEU A 500 7.22 6.76 -9.61
C LEU A 500 5.69 6.62 -9.56
N ASN A 501 5.20 5.54 -8.94
CA ASN A 501 3.77 5.26 -8.86
C ASN A 501 3.02 6.28 -7.96
N SER A 502 3.70 6.88 -6.99
CA SER A 502 3.10 7.87 -6.08
C SER A 502 3.15 9.31 -6.60
N ALA A 503 3.90 9.59 -7.67
CA ALA A 503 4.08 10.93 -8.22
C ALA A 503 2.75 11.59 -8.60
N TYR A 504 1.94 10.89 -9.39
CA TYR A 504 0.61 11.36 -9.79
C TYR A 504 -0.30 11.61 -8.58
N GLY A 505 -0.27 10.73 -7.57
CA GLY A 505 -1.03 10.90 -6.33
C GLY A 505 -0.64 12.16 -5.55
N ALA A 506 0.63 12.56 -5.60
CA ALA A 506 1.09 13.82 -5.03
C ALA A 506 0.63 15.02 -5.87
N ILE A 507 0.84 14.99 -7.20
CA ILE A 507 0.47 16.08 -8.13
C ILE A 507 -1.04 16.37 -8.06
N GLY A 508 -1.88 15.37 -7.93
CA GLY A 508 -3.34 15.49 -7.80
C GLY A 508 -3.85 15.82 -6.39
N ASN A 509 -2.97 16.05 -5.41
CA ASN A 509 -3.34 16.32 -4.03
C ASN A 509 -3.33 17.82 -3.74
N GLN A 510 -4.46 18.36 -3.27
CA GLN A 510 -4.62 19.81 -2.95
C GLN A 510 -3.62 20.34 -1.90
N TYR A 511 -3.04 19.48 -1.06
CA TYR A 511 -2.05 19.87 -0.06
C TYR A 511 -0.61 19.86 -0.59
N PHE A 512 -0.43 19.51 -1.87
CA PHE A 512 0.88 19.52 -2.50
C PHE A 512 1.24 20.93 -2.98
N ARG A 513 2.49 21.36 -2.77
CA ARG A 513 2.98 22.69 -3.18
C ARG A 513 2.79 23.00 -4.66
N TYR A 514 2.97 21.98 -5.49
CA TYR A 514 2.90 22.07 -6.95
C TYR A 514 1.57 21.55 -7.50
N TYR A 515 0.53 21.48 -6.64
CA TYR A 515 -0.80 21.10 -7.08
C TYR A 515 -1.29 22.06 -8.16
N ASN A 516 -1.69 21.48 -9.28
CA ASN A 516 -2.32 22.22 -10.38
C ASN A 516 -3.32 21.27 -11.06
N LEU A 517 -4.57 21.65 -11.09
CA LEU A 517 -5.65 20.85 -11.67
C LEU A 517 -5.41 20.55 -13.15
N ALA A 518 -4.91 21.55 -13.92
CA ALA A 518 -4.61 21.37 -15.33
C ALA A 518 -3.53 20.28 -15.56
N ASN A 519 -2.49 20.25 -14.72
CA ASN A 519 -1.45 19.22 -14.80
C ASN A 519 -1.99 17.82 -14.45
N ALA A 520 -2.82 17.72 -13.42
CA ALA A 520 -3.40 16.44 -13.01
C ALA A 520 -4.37 15.88 -14.08
N GLU A 521 -5.22 16.74 -14.64
CA GLU A 521 -6.14 16.41 -15.73
C GLU A 521 -5.41 16.09 -17.05
N ALA A 522 -4.33 16.81 -17.35
CA ALA A 522 -3.49 16.55 -18.51
C ALA A 522 -2.95 15.11 -18.51
N ILE A 523 -2.48 14.64 -17.35
CA ILE A 523 -1.97 13.27 -17.21
C ILE A 523 -3.07 12.24 -17.47
N THR A 524 -4.24 12.38 -16.85
CA THR A 524 -5.29 11.35 -16.98
C THR A 524 -5.93 11.33 -18.35
N LEU A 525 -6.24 12.50 -18.93
CA LEU A 525 -6.86 12.56 -20.26
C LEU A 525 -5.88 12.17 -21.38
N SER A 526 -4.60 12.52 -21.26
CA SER A 526 -3.57 12.02 -22.20
C SER A 526 -3.32 10.51 -22.03
N GLY A 527 -3.52 9.97 -20.83
CA GLY A 527 -3.56 8.52 -20.59
C GLY A 527 -4.74 7.86 -21.30
N GLN A 528 -5.93 8.46 -21.24
CA GLN A 528 -7.10 7.98 -21.98
C GLN A 528 -6.84 7.98 -23.49
N VAL A 529 -6.22 9.05 -24.02
CA VAL A 529 -5.83 9.10 -25.43
C VAL A 529 -4.87 7.97 -25.76
N SER A 530 -3.82 7.77 -24.96
CA SER A 530 -2.80 6.75 -25.24
C SER A 530 -3.38 5.35 -25.38
N ILE A 531 -4.29 4.97 -24.47
CA ILE A 531 -4.87 3.62 -24.48
C ILE A 531 -5.93 3.47 -25.58
N ARG A 532 -6.77 4.48 -25.81
CA ARG A 532 -7.80 4.45 -26.88
C ARG A 532 -7.17 4.55 -28.27
N TRP A 533 -6.08 5.30 -28.42
CA TRP A 533 -5.32 5.39 -29.66
C TRP A 533 -4.82 4.02 -30.10
N ILE A 534 -4.16 3.30 -29.22
CA ILE A 534 -3.63 1.99 -29.58
C ILE A 534 -4.74 0.96 -29.79
N GLU A 535 -5.84 1.04 -29.05
CA GLU A 535 -7.05 0.24 -29.29
C GLU A 535 -7.55 0.40 -30.72
N ASN A 536 -7.72 1.66 -31.17
CA ASN A 536 -8.16 1.96 -32.54
C ASN A 536 -7.16 1.48 -33.60
N LYS A 537 -5.86 1.71 -33.38
CA LYS A 537 -4.82 1.31 -34.33
C LYS A 537 -4.70 -0.21 -34.45
N ILE A 538 -4.73 -0.94 -33.34
CA ILE A 538 -4.68 -2.40 -33.33
C ILE A 538 -5.92 -3.00 -34.01
N ASN A 539 -7.11 -2.46 -33.76
CA ASN A 539 -8.33 -2.91 -34.44
C ASN A 539 -8.23 -2.72 -35.96
N LYS A 540 -7.77 -1.56 -36.41
CA LYS A 540 -7.52 -1.30 -37.85
C LYS A 540 -6.49 -2.28 -38.43
N PHE A 541 -5.41 -2.58 -37.70
CA PHE A 541 -4.39 -3.52 -38.11
C PHE A 541 -4.92 -4.95 -38.25
N LEU A 542 -5.65 -5.42 -37.24
CA LEU A 542 -6.23 -6.77 -37.22
C LEU A 542 -7.35 -6.93 -38.26
N ASN A 543 -8.20 -5.91 -38.46
CA ASN A 543 -9.21 -5.97 -39.51
C ASN A 543 -8.57 -6.10 -40.89
N LYS A 544 -7.50 -5.35 -41.17
CA LYS A 544 -6.75 -5.46 -42.43
C LYS A 544 -6.07 -6.83 -42.55
N LEU A 545 -5.46 -7.34 -41.48
CA LEU A 545 -4.74 -8.62 -41.47
C LEU A 545 -5.70 -9.82 -41.67
N LEU A 546 -6.89 -9.72 -41.06
CA LEU A 546 -7.88 -10.79 -41.04
C LEU A 546 -8.94 -10.66 -42.13
N GLU A 547 -8.88 -9.57 -42.95
CA GLU A 547 -9.85 -9.31 -44.02
C GLU A 547 -11.28 -9.19 -43.50
N THR A 548 -11.44 -8.44 -42.38
CA THR A 548 -12.72 -8.13 -41.72
C THR A 548 -12.97 -6.65 -41.76
N GLU A 549 -14.22 -6.23 -41.55
CA GLU A 549 -14.61 -4.81 -41.48
C GLU A 549 -15.17 -4.52 -40.09
N ASP A 550 -14.69 -3.44 -39.46
CA ASP A 550 -15.16 -2.87 -38.18
C ASP A 550 -15.31 -3.88 -37.04
N LYS A 551 -14.58 -4.99 -37.09
CA LYS A 551 -14.58 -5.97 -36.01
C LYS A 551 -13.68 -5.50 -34.87
N ASP A 552 -14.22 -5.59 -33.64
CA ASP A 552 -13.48 -5.24 -32.44
C ASP A 552 -12.74 -6.48 -31.89
N TYR A 553 -11.42 -6.43 -31.96
CA TYR A 553 -10.52 -7.49 -31.44
C TYR A 553 -9.96 -7.15 -30.05
N VAL A 554 -10.19 -5.92 -29.56
CA VAL A 554 -9.78 -5.52 -28.22
C VAL A 554 -10.91 -5.82 -27.24
N ILE A 555 -10.80 -6.93 -26.55
CA ILE A 555 -11.81 -7.41 -25.58
C ILE A 555 -12.02 -6.40 -24.47
N ALA A 556 -10.91 -5.91 -23.90
CA ALA A 556 -10.91 -4.98 -22.77
C ALA A 556 -9.67 -4.09 -22.81
N SER A 557 -9.78 -2.92 -22.19
CA SER A 557 -8.64 -2.09 -21.82
C SER A 557 -8.86 -1.54 -20.41
N ASP A 558 -7.77 -1.41 -19.63
CA ASP A 558 -7.83 -0.87 -18.28
C ASP A 558 -6.61 -0.01 -18.01
N THR A 559 -6.81 1.30 -18.02
CA THR A 559 -5.81 2.34 -17.71
C THR A 559 -4.58 2.29 -18.61
N ASP A 560 -3.76 1.26 -18.53
CA ASP A 560 -2.46 1.07 -19.18
C ASP A 560 -2.33 -0.25 -19.95
N SER A 561 -3.34 -1.10 -19.92
CA SER A 561 -3.32 -2.42 -20.55
C SER A 561 -4.44 -2.62 -21.58
N ILE A 562 -4.15 -3.40 -22.62
CA ILE A 562 -5.13 -3.89 -23.62
C ILE A 562 -5.09 -5.43 -23.67
N TYR A 563 -6.24 -6.02 -23.97
CA TYR A 563 -6.44 -7.47 -24.10
C TYR A 563 -6.99 -7.78 -25.48
N LEU A 564 -6.26 -8.57 -26.25
CA LEU A 564 -6.55 -8.88 -27.64
C LEU A 564 -7.10 -10.29 -27.79
N HIS A 565 -8.17 -10.44 -28.55
CA HIS A 565 -8.72 -11.74 -28.99
C HIS A 565 -7.94 -12.24 -30.20
N MET A 566 -7.04 -13.19 -29.97
CA MET A 566 -6.13 -13.69 -31.00
C MET A 566 -6.59 -14.98 -31.69
N ASP A 567 -7.65 -15.62 -31.20
CA ASP A 567 -8.17 -16.86 -31.79
C ASP A 567 -8.49 -16.75 -33.30
N PRO A 568 -9.08 -15.63 -33.79
CA PRO A 568 -9.31 -15.50 -35.25
C PRO A 568 -8.01 -15.51 -36.07
N LEU A 569 -6.89 -14.97 -35.50
CA LEU A 569 -5.58 -15.05 -36.17
C LEU A 569 -5.03 -16.49 -36.12
N VAL A 570 -5.17 -17.16 -34.98
CA VAL A 570 -4.73 -18.54 -34.82
C VAL A 570 -5.46 -19.44 -35.84
N LYS A 571 -6.79 -19.33 -35.94
CA LYS A 571 -7.61 -20.10 -36.91
C LYS A 571 -7.24 -19.81 -38.37
N LYS A 572 -6.96 -18.54 -38.71
CA LYS A 572 -6.54 -18.20 -40.10
C LYS A 572 -5.19 -18.83 -40.46
N ILE A 573 -4.25 -18.90 -39.54
CA ILE A 573 -2.88 -19.39 -39.79
C ILE A 573 -2.83 -20.93 -39.79
N PHE A 574 -3.47 -21.56 -38.82
CA PHE A 574 -3.38 -23.01 -38.64
C PHE A 574 -4.43 -23.81 -39.45
N LYS A 575 -5.43 -23.15 -40.03
CA LYS A 575 -6.41 -23.74 -40.99
C LYS A 575 -6.97 -25.10 -40.55
N GLU A 576 -7.71 -25.14 -39.48
CA GLU A 576 -8.36 -26.38 -38.95
C GLU A 576 -7.44 -27.55 -38.60
N ARG A 577 -6.11 -27.34 -38.57
CA ARG A 577 -5.21 -28.35 -38.01
C ARG A 577 -5.33 -28.33 -36.50
N GLU A 578 -5.53 -29.48 -35.90
CA GLU A 578 -5.39 -29.63 -34.44
C GLU A 578 -3.91 -29.42 -34.06
N GLU A 579 -3.53 -28.18 -33.72
CA GLU A 579 -2.18 -27.86 -33.26
C GLU A 579 -2.15 -27.91 -31.73
N SER A 580 -1.01 -28.33 -31.20
CA SER A 580 -0.82 -28.32 -29.75
C SER A 580 -0.78 -26.90 -29.23
N ASP A 581 -1.26 -26.64 -28.02
CA ASP A 581 -1.16 -25.34 -27.33
C ASP A 581 0.27 -24.78 -27.38
N GLN A 582 1.29 -25.66 -27.31
CA GLN A 582 2.69 -25.27 -27.39
C GLN A 582 3.11 -24.68 -28.74
N SER A 583 2.53 -25.16 -29.83
CA SER A 583 2.78 -24.66 -31.19
C SER A 583 2.16 -23.26 -31.34
N VAL A 584 0.91 -23.11 -30.90
CA VAL A 584 0.20 -21.81 -30.89
C VAL A 584 0.91 -20.79 -30.00
N LEU A 585 1.36 -21.19 -28.81
CA LEU A 585 2.12 -20.34 -27.90
C LEU A 585 3.41 -19.79 -28.52
N ARG A 586 4.20 -20.66 -29.17
CA ARG A 586 5.41 -20.24 -29.86
C ARG A 586 5.12 -19.28 -31.01
N PHE A 587 4.07 -19.53 -31.78
CA PHE A 587 3.61 -18.65 -32.83
C PHE A 587 3.20 -17.29 -32.26
N LEU A 588 2.29 -17.23 -31.28
CA LEU A 588 1.81 -15.99 -30.67
C LEU A 588 2.94 -15.20 -29.98
N THR A 589 3.86 -15.89 -29.30
CA THR A 589 5.04 -15.24 -28.71
C THR A 589 5.83 -14.50 -29.79
N LYS A 590 6.17 -15.17 -30.89
CA LYS A 590 6.93 -14.56 -31.98
C LYS A 590 6.19 -13.39 -32.64
N VAL A 591 4.92 -13.58 -32.92
CA VAL A 591 4.10 -12.55 -33.57
C VAL A 591 3.93 -11.33 -32.67
N CYS A 592 3.63 -11.51 -31.39
CA CYS A 592 3.47 -10.43 -30.45
C CYS A 592 4.77 -9.64 -30.24
N ASP A 593 5.89 -10.34 -30.01
CA ASP A 593 7.17 -9.72 -29.69
C ASP A 593 7.86 -9.07 -30.91
N VAL A 594 7.55 -9.51 -32.14
CA VAL A 594 8.18 -8.98 -33.35
C VAL A 594 7.26 -8.02 -34.12
N GLU A 595 6.05 -8.45 -34.43
CA GLU A 595 5.16 -7.70 -35.33
C GLU A 595 4.28 -6.70 -34.54
N PHE A 596 3.62 -7.16 -33.46
CA PHE A 596 2.71 -6.29 -32.72
C PHE A 596 3.47 -5.24 -31.95
N GLU A 597 4.55 -5.56 -31.21
CA GLU A 597 5.32 -4.55 -30.48
C GLU A 597 5.87 -3.49 -31.42
N LYS A 598 6.35 -3.89 -32.61
CA LYS A 598 6.81 -2.95 -33.62
C LYS A 598 5.69 -2.05 -34.17
N TYR A 599 4.53 -2.63 -34.46
CA TYR A 599 3.37 -1.85 -34.94
C TYR A 599 2.88 -0.88 -33.86
N ILE A 600 2.83 -1.31 -32.60
CA ILE A 600 2.47 -0.50 -31.44
C ILE A 600 3.45 0.66 -31.28
N GLN A 601 4.75 0.41 -31.37
CA GLN A 601 5.80 1.44 -31.30
C GLN A 601 5.60 2.49 -32.37
N ASN A 602 5.44 2.11 -33.62
CA ASN A 602 5.19 3.04 -34.75
C ASN A 602 3.88 3.84 -34.53
N SER A 603 2.87 3.20 -33.94
CA SER A 603 1.59 3.89 -33.65
C SER A 603 1.75 4.96 -32.57
N TYR A 604 2.57 4.72 -31.54
CA TYR A 604 2.87 5.73 -30.52
C TYR A 604 3.81 6.84 -31.02
N GLU A 605 4.70 6.56 -31.97
CA GLU A 605 5.48 7.58 -32.65
C GLU A 605 4.57 8.52 -33.46
N ALA A 606 3.55 7.97 -34.13
CA ALA A 606 2.53 8.77 -34.82
C ALA A 606 1.73 9.63 -33.83
N LEU A 607 1.30 9.08 -32.69
CA LEU A 607 0.62 9.86 -31.65
C LEU A 607 1.51 11.00 -31.13
N ALA A 608 2.77 10.71 -30.81
CA ALA A 608 3.71 11.73 -30.34
C ALA A 608 3.87 12.87 -31.35
N THR A 609 3.88 12.57 -32.66
CA THR A 609 3.90 13.55 -33.73
C THR A 609 2.62 14.36 -33.76
N THR A 610 1.45 13.71 -33.70
CA THR A 610 0.13 14.35 -33.73
C THR A 610 -0.04 15.39 -32.63
N VAL A 611 0.39 15.08 -31.41
CA VAL A 611 0.28 16.00 -30.25
C VAL A 611 1.50 16.91 -30.08
N ASN A 612 2.43 16.88 -31.02
CA ASN A 612 3.73 17.56 -30.91
C ASN A 612 4.43 17.34 -29.59
N ALA A 613 4.48 16.08 -29.13
CA ALA A 613 5.07 15.69 -27.85
C ALA A 613 6.50 16.24 -27.68
N TYR A 614 6.93 16.46 -26.44
CA TYR A 614 8.31 16.83 -26.13
C TYR A 614 9.29 15.70 -26.51
N ASP A 615 8.90 14.47 -26.17
CA ASP A 615 9.66 13.25 -26.52
C ASP A 615 8.68 12.08 -26.67
N GLN A 616 9.08 10.97 -27.32
CA GLN A 616 8.29 9.75 -27.36
C GLN A 616 8.65 8.84 -26.19
N LYS A 617 7.71 8.62 -25.27
CA LYS A 617 7.91 7.84 -24.04
C LYS A 617 6.89 6.70 -23.85
N MET A 618 5.95 6.52 -24.78
CA MET A 618 5.00 5.42 -24.68
C MET A 618 5.62 4.12 -25.20
N PHE A 619 5.86 3.17 -24.30
CA PHE A 619 6.39 1.85 -24.62
C PHE A 619 5.45 0.80 -24.04
N MET A 620 4.78 0.08 -24.93
CA MET A 620 3.88 -1.00 -24.59
C MET A 620 4.53 -2.34 -24.95
N LYS A 621 4.48 -3.30 -24.04
CA LYS A 621 5.05 -4.61 -24.21
C LYS A 621 4.04 -5.70 -23.93
N ARG A 622 4.24 -6.86 -24.56
CA ARG A 622 3.45 -8.04 -24.24
C ARG A 622 3.64 -8.45 -22.78
N GLU A 623 2.54 -8.58 -22.08
CA GLU A 623 2.53 -9.04 -20.68
C GLU A 623 2.18 -10.55 -20.62
N ASN A 624 0.99 -10.95 -21.07
CA ASN A 624 0.54 -12.32 -20.96
C ASN A 624 0.10 -12.92 -22.29
N ILE A 625 0.22 -14.27 -22.40
CA ILE A 625 -0.47 -15.10 -23.38
C ILE A 625 -1.27 -16.13 -22.60
N ALA A 626 -2.57 -16.16 -22.81
CA ALA A 626 -3.50 -17.12 -22.22
C ALA A 626 -4.23 -17.91 -23.31
N ASN A 627 -4.41 -19.23 -23.13
CA ASN A 627 -5.19 -20.01 -24.08
C ASN A 627 -6.70 -19.81 -23.90
N LYS A 628 -7.15 -19.35 -22.74
CA LYS A 628 -8.55 -19.05 -22.45
C LYS A 628 -8.67 -17.84 -21.51
N GLY A 629 -9.65 -16.98 -21.76
CA GLY A 629 -10.03 -15.89 -20.88
C GLY A 629 -11.55 -15.78 -20.74
N ILE A 630 -12.02 -15.38 -19.57
CA ILE A 630 -13.44 -15.14 -19.28
C ILE A 630 -13.57 -13.73 -18.72
N TRP A 631 -14.41 -12.90 -19.33
CA TRP A 631 -14.79 -11.58 -18.85
C TRP A 631 -16.24 -11.57 -18.39
N THR A 632 -16.51 -11.16 -17.16
CA THR A 632 -17.88 -11.00 -16.63
C THR A 632 -18.34 -9.55 -16.61
N ALA A 633 -17.42 -8.61 -16.46
CA ALA A 633 -17.67 -7.14 -16.46
C ALA A 633 -16.35 -6.36 -16.48
N LYS A 634 -16.44 -5.03 -16.50
CA LYS A 634 -15.26 -4.15 -16.25
C LYS A 634 -14.46 -4.59 -15.03
N LYS A 635 -13.15 -4.72 -15.20
CA LYS A 635 -12.21 -5.11 -14.14
C LYS A 635 -12.54 -6.47 -13.48
N ARG A 636 -13.29 -7.33 -14.16
CA ARG A 636 -13.67 -8.67 -13.68
C ARG A 636 -13.39 -9.72 -14.75
N TYR A 637 -12.25 -10.37 -14.64
CA TYR A 637 -11.83 -11.38 -15.63
C TYR A 637 -10.95 -12.46 -15.01
N ILE A 638 -10.87 -13.59 -15.73
CA ILE A 638 -10.02 -14.73 -15.43
C ILE A 638 -9.24 -15.09 -16.68
N LEU A 639 -7.92 -15.29 -16.59
CA LEU A 639 -7.05 -15.75 -17.67
C LEU A 639 -6.33 -17.02 -17.26
N ASN A 640 -6.28 -17.99 -18.18
CA ASN A 640 -5.46 -19.21 -18.04
C ASN A 640 -4.11 -18.97 -18.73
N VAL A 641 -3.15 -18.38 -18.01
CA VAL A 641 -1.90 -17.82 -18.53
C VAL A 641 -0.84 -18.90 -18.68
N TRP A 642 -0.31 -19.04 -19.88
CA TRP A 642 0.81 -19.91 -20.21
C TRP A 642 2.16 -19.20 -20.28
N ASN A 643 2.18 -17.91 -20.64
CA ASN A 643 3.39 -17.11 -20.72
C ASN A 643 3.14 -15.74 -20.10
N SER A 644 4.03 -15.29 -19.22
CA SER A 644 3.96 -13.97 -18.60
C SER A 644 5.32 -13.28 -18.64
N GLU A 645 5.38 -12.08 -19.23
CA GLU A 645 6.61 -11.26 -19.38
C GLU A 645 7.80 -12.08 -19.96
N GLY A 646 7.53 -13.00 -20.89
CA GLY A 646 8.55 -13.85 -21.49
C GLY A 646 8.86 -15.15 -20.72
N VAL A 647 8.31 -15.32 -19.51
CA VAL A 647 8.45 -16.57 -18.75
C VAL A 647 7.40 -17.58 -19.19
N GLN A 648 7.84 -18.70 -19.79
CA GLN A 648 6.98 -19.81 -20.17
C GLN A 648 6.73 -20.73 -18.97
N TYR A 649 5.46 -20.98 -18.64
CA TYR A 649 5.08 -21.90 -17.57
C TYR A 649 4.97 -23.34 -18.10
N SER A 650 5.28 -24.32 -17.25
CA SER A 650 5.06 -25.75 -17.52
C SER A 650 3.58 -26.13 -17.48
N GLU A 651 2.83 -25.46 -16.60
CA GLU A 651 1.38 -25.56 -16.47
C GLU A 651 0.79 -24.14 -16.41
N PRO A 652 -0.44 -23.93 -16.93
CA PRO A 652 -1.02 -22.60 -16.94
C PRO A 652 -1.34 -22.10 -15.52
N LYS A 653 -1.18 -20.81 -15.32
CA LYS A 653 -1.49 -20.15 -14.05
C LYS A 653 -2.71 -19.24 -14.21
N LEU A 654 -3.65 -19.31 -13.28
CA LEU A 654 -4.81 -18.43 -13.28
C LEU A 654 -4.41 -17.01 -12.86
N LYS A 655 -4.62 -16.03 -13.74
CA LYS A 655 -4.60 -14.59 -13.42
C LYS A 655 -6.05 -14.13 -13.27
N MET A 656 -6.39 -13.58 -12.11
CA MET A 656 -7.76 -13.17 -11.78
C MET A 656 -7.78 -11.71 -11.35
N MET A 657 -8.77 -10.96 -11.84
CA MET A 657 -8.98 -9.58 -11.45
C MET A 657 -10.45 -9.35 -11.05
N GLY A 658 -10.67 -8.74 -9.88
CA GLY A 658 -12.00 -8.35 -9.42
C GLY A 658 -12.96 -9.50 -9.12
N ILE A 659 -12.51 -10.76 -9.22
CA ILE A 659 -13.29 -11.96 -8.91
C ILE A 659 -13.26 -12.22 -7.40
N GLU A 660 -14.33 -12.83 -6.87
CA GLU A 660 -14.47 -13.10 -5.44
C GLU A 660 -13.34 -13.98 -4.88
N ALA A 661 -12.74 -14.80 -5.71
CA ALA A 661 -11.57 -15.62 -5.38
C ALA A 661 -10.33 -14.82 -4.91
N VAL A 662 -10.24 -13.53 -5.24
CA VAL A 662 -9.11 -12.65 -4.85
C VAL A 662 -9.54 -11.49 -3.93
N LYS A 663 -10.83 -11.39 -3.60
CA LYS A 663 -11.33 -10.31 -2.72
C LYS A 663 -11.18 -10.70 -1.25
N SER A 664 -10.57 -9.85 -0.46
CA SER A 664 -10.48 -10.00 1.00
C SER A 664 -11.84 -10.02 1.72
N SER A 665 -12.90 -9.62 1.04
CA SER A 665 -14.28 -9.64 1.56
C SER A 665 -15.01 -10.97 1.37
N THR A 666 -14.39 -11.95 0.70
CA THR A 666 -14.91 -13.31 0.53
C THR A 666 -14.30 -14.21 1.60
N PRO A 667 -15.05 -15.13 2.22
CA PRO A 667 -14.49 -16.07 3.19
C PRO A 667 -13.32 -16.89 2.63
N ALA A 668 -12.32 -17.18 3.45
CA ALA A 668 -11.09 -17.85 3.02
C ALA A 668 -11.35 -19.21 2.35
N ALA A 669 -12.21 -20.03 2.95
CA ALA A 669 -12.61 -21.32 2.38
C ALA A 669 -13.27 -21.17 1.00
N CYS A 670 -14.14 -20.14 0.84
CA CYS A 670 -14.80 -19.88 -0.42
C CYS A 670 -13.84 -19.34 -1.48
N ARG A 671 -12.86 -18.50 -1.11
CA ARG A 671 -11.82 -18.03 -2.05
C ARG A 671 -11.05 -19.19 -2.65
N THR A 672 -10.63 -20.13 -1.80
CA THR A 672 -9.92 -21.34 -2.24
C THR A 672 -10.81 -22.19 -3.14
N ALA A 673 -12.04 -22.46 -2.72
CA ALA A 673 -12.99 -23.27 -3.51
C ALA A 673 -13.34 -22.62 -4.86
N ILE A 674 -13.51 -21.28 -4.91
CA ILE A 674 -13.76 -20.57 -6.18
C ILE A 674 -12.52 -20.71 -7.10
N LYS A 675 -11.29 -20.59 -6.57
CA LYS A 675 -10.07 -20.79 -7.39
C LYS A 675 -10.01 -22.19 -7.95
N ASP A 676 -10.35 -23.19 -7.17
CA ASP A 676 -10.32 -24.58 -7.63
C ASP A 676 -11.46 -24.87 -8.63
N ALA A 677 -12.65 -24.34 -8.40
CA ALA A 677 -13.76 -24.40 -9.38
C ALA A 677 -13.37 -23.72 -10.70
N LEU A 678 -12.64 -22.59 -10.66
CA LEU A 678 -12.14 -21.92 -11.86
C LEU A 678 -11.13 -22.75 -12.64
N LYS A 679 -10.26 -23.53 -11.97
CA LYS A 679 -9.39 -24.50 -12.66
C LYS A 679 -10.20 -25.56 -13.40
N VAL A 680 -11.27 -26.05 -12.76
CA VAL A 680 -12.18 -27.01 -13.41
C VAL A 680 -12.89 -26.37 -14.61
N ILE A 681 -13.40 -25.14 -14.48
CA ILE A 681 -14.05 -24.38 -15.58
C ILE A 681 -13.08 -24.20 -16.77
N MET A 682 -11.81 -23.94 -16.52
CA MET A 682 -10.84 -23.71 -17.60
C MET A 682 -10.48 -24.98 -18.38
N ASN A 683 -10.53 -26.15 -17.74
CA ASN A 683 -10.00 -27.38 -18.31
C ASN A 683 -11.02 -28.55 -18.42
N GLY A 684 -12.20 -28.41 -17.81
CA GLY A 684 -13.21 -29.46 -17.70
C GLY A 684 -14.54 -29.09 -18.36
N THR A 685 -15.57 -29.83 -17.97
CA THR A 685 -16.94 -29.71 -18.47
C THR A 685 -17.87 -29.10 -17.39
N GLU A 686 -19.10 -28.72 -17.79
CA GLU A 686 -20.15 -28.29 -16.87
C GLU A 686 -20.44 -29.35 -15.78
N SER A 687 -20.45 -30.61 -16.15
CA SER A 687 -20.69 -31.72 -15.22
C SER A 687 -19.60 -31.81 -14.14
N ASP A 688 -18.34 -31.62 -14.52
CA ASP A 688 -17.23 -31.65 -13.57
C ASP A 688 -17.33 -30.51 -12.53
N VAL A 689 -17.81 -29.35 -12.98
CA VAL A 689 -18.05 -28.21 -12.08
C VAL A 689 -19.22 -28.50 -11.15
N GLN A 690 -20.32 -29.08 -11.63
CA GLN A 690 -21.48 -29.44 -10.82
C GLN A 690 -21.14 -30.50 -9.76
N GLU A 691 -20.30 -31.46 -10.09
CA GLU A 691 -19.77 -32.43 -9.14
C GLU A 691 -18.93 -31.75 -8.06
N PHE A 692 -17.99 -30.90 -8.47
CA PHE A 692 -17.17 -30.10 -7.53
C PHE A 692 -18.05 -29.27 -6.57
N VAL A 693 -19.07 -28.59 -7.07
CA VAL A 693 -20.00 -27.78 -6.28
C VAL A 693 -20.75 -28.66 -5.25
N GLY A 694 -21.23 -29.84 -5.66
CA GLY A 694 -21.89 -30.78 -4.77
C GLY A 694 -20.99 -31.29 -3.65
N ASP A 695 -19.75 -31.61 -3.95
CA ASP A 695 -18.77 -32.06 -2.95
C ASP A 695 -18.35 -30.96 -2.02
N PHE A 696 -18.15 -29.73 -2.54
CA PHE A 696 -17.82 -28.59 -1.69
C PHE A 696 -18.97 -28.21 -0.76
N ARG A 697 -20.25 -28.34 -1.19
CA ARG A 697 -21.43 -28.12 -0.33
C ARG A 697 -21.39 -29.03 0.89
N LYS A 698 -21.13 -30.33 0.72
CA LYS A 698 -21.03 -31.31 1.83
C LYS A 698 -19.91 -30.92 2.80
N LYS A 699 -18.75 -30.51 2.27
CA LYS A 699 -17.61 -30.08 3.08
C LYS A 699 -17.91 -28.78 3.83
N PHE A 700 -18.58 -27.82 3.17
CA PHE A 700 -18.91 -26.50 3.71
C PHE A 700 -19.75 -26.56 4.98
N GLU A 701 -20.72 -27.50 5.05
CA GLU A 701 -21.59 -27.70 6.21
C GLU A 701 -20.83 -28.16 7.48
N THR A 702 -19.63 -28.68 7.32
CA THR A 702 -18.78 -29.17 8.42
C THR A 702 -17.65 -28.20 8.79
N MET A 703 -17.52 -27.09 8.06
CA MET A 703 -16.46 -26.12 8.31
C MET A 703 -16.71 -25.26 9.55
N PRO A 704 -15.63 -24.83 10.24
CA PRO A 704 -15.75 -23.88 11.32
C PRO A 704 -16.45 -22.57 10.87
N PRO A 705 -17.28 -21.97 11.71
CA PRO A 705 -17.95 -20.70 11.40
C PRO A 705 -17.00 -19.60 10.91
N GLU A 706 -15.79 -19.57 11.46
CA GLU A 706 -14.74 -18.60 11.17
C GLU A 706 -14.24 -18.63 9.73
N ASP A 707 -14.25 -19.82 9.11
CA ASP A 707 -13.72 -20.05 7.75
C ASP A 707 -14.74 -19.68 6.67
N ILE A 708 -16.02 -19.71 7.03
CA ILE A 708 -17.14 -19.45 6.11
C ILE A 708 -17.79 -18.08 6.29
N ALA A 709 -17.45 -17.36 7.37
CA ALA A 709 -17.98 -16.02 7.67
C ALA A 709 -17.40 -14.93 6.76
N PHE A 710 -18.23 -13.95 6.40
CA PHE A 710 -17.84 -12.84 5.53
C PHE A 710 -16.97 -11.81 6.26
N PRO A 711 -15.72 -11.58 5.84
CA PRO A 711 -14.92 -10.48 6.37
C PRO A 711 -15.44 -9.12 5.89
N ARG A 712 -15.58 -8.14 6.80
CA ARG A 712 -15.98 -6.75 6.48
C ARG A 712 -15.31 -5.74 7.40
N GLY A 713 -15.08 -4.54 6.90
CA GLY A 713 -14.74 -3.39 7.74
C GLY A 713 -16.01 -2.83 8.37
N CYS A 714 -16.03 -2.65 9.68
CA CYS A 714 -17.20 -2.21 10.42
C CYS A 714 -17.18 -0.70 10.64
N ASN A 715 -17.73 0.06 9.70
CA ASN A 715 -17.83 1.52 9.76
C ASN A 715 -19.26 1.94 10.10
N GLY A 716 -19.41 2.95 10.96
CA GLY A 716 -20.70 3.50 11.35
C GLY A 716 -21.31 2.85 12.60
N VAL A 717 -20.53 2.17 13.42
CA VAL A 717 -20.98 1.58 14.70
C VAL A 717 -21.66 2.64 15.56
N GLY A 718 -21.03 3.80 15.76
CA GLY A 718 -21.61 4.93 16.50
C GLY A 718 -22.82 5.54 15.82
N LYS A 719 -22.76 5.71 14.48
CA LYS A 719 -23.83 6.31 13.66
C LYS A 719 -25.13 5.51 13.70
N PHE A 720 -25.05 4.19 13.68
CA PHE A 720 -26.20 3.30 13.60
C PHE A 720 -26.62 2.72 14.95
N SER A 721 -25.88 2.99 16.03
CA SER A 721 -26.27 2.57 17.39
C SER A 721 -27.54 3.28 17.84
N ASN A 722 -28.47 2.52 18.43
CA ASN A 722 -29.70 3.05 19.01
C ASN A 722 -29.96 2.39 20.37
N PRO A 723 -29.95 3.15 21.47
CA PRO A 723 -30.17 2.60 22.82
C PRO A 723 -31.52 1.86 22.99
N ALA A 724 -32.55 2.25 22.25
CA ALA A 724 -33.90 1.66 22.38
C ALA A 724 -34.05 0.35 21.57
N THR A 725 -33.40 0.26 20.41
CA THR A 725 -33.61 -0.83 19.45
C THR A 725 -32.31 -1.55 19.05
N ILE A 726 -31.19 -1.28 19.77
CA ILE A 726 -29.83 -1.75 19.50
C ILE A 726 -29.25 -1.09 18.23
N TYR A 727 -29.99 -1.04 17.14
CA TYR A 727 -29.59 -0.45 15.87
C TYR A 727 -30.72 0.31 15.18
N SER A 728 -30.37 1.25 14.31
CA SER A 728 -31.31 2.08 13.54
C SER A 728 -31.76 1.39 12.24
N LYS A 729 -32.88 1.82 11.66
CA LYS A 729 -33.36 1.33 10.36
C LYS A 729 -32.35 1.69 9.26
N GLY A 730 -32.06 0.75 8.35
CA GLY A 730 -31.10 0.94 7.26
C GLY A 730 -29.64 0.65 7.63
N THR A 731 -29.37 0.12 8.82
CA THR A 731 -28.03 -0.32 9.23
C THR A 731 -27.53 -1.43 8.31
N PRO A 732 -26.31 -1.32 7.74
CA PRO A 732 -25.67 -2.38 6.97
C PRO A 732 -25.60 -3.68 7.77
N ILE A 733 -25.78 -4.83 7.10
CA ILE A 733 -25.94 -6.14 7.77
C ILE A 733 -24.81 -6.48 8.75
N HIS A 734 -23.53 -6.25 8.36
CA HIS A 734 -22.37 -6.53 9.18
C HIS A 734 -22.25 -5.57 10.38
N VAL A 735 -22.66 -4.30 10.22
CA VAL A 735 -22.72 -3.32 11.32
C VAL A 735 -23.84 -3.68 12.30
N ARG A 736 -24.98 -4.15 11.77
CA ARG A 736 -26.07 -4.68 12.60
C ARG A 736 -25.59 -5.88 13.42
N GLY A 737 -24.91 -6.82 12.78
CA GLY A 737 -24.30 -7.95 13.46
C GLY A 737 -23.32 -7.54 14.56
N ALA A 738 -22.52 -6.49 14.32
CA ALA A 738 -21.57 -5.95 15.30
C ALA A 738 -22.27 -5.30 16.51
N LEU A 739 -23.31 -4.53 16.27
CA LEU A 739 -24.11 -3.92 17.36
C LEU A 739 -24.81 -4.97 18.20
N LEU A 740 -25.34 -6.03 17.56
CA LEU A 740 -25.92 -7.18 18.26
C LEU A 740 -24.86 -7.93 19.11
N TYR A 741 -23.68 -8.16 18.53
CA TYR A 741 -22.56 -8.74 19.27
C TYR A 741 -22.21 -7.91 20.51
N ASN A 742 -22.03 -6.60 20.37
CA ASN A 742 -21.71 -5.71 21.48
C ASN A 742 -22.79 -5.73 22.56
N PHE A 743 -24.06 -5.73 22.15
CA PHE A 743 -25.17 -5.82 23.08
C PHE A 743 -25.17 -7.14 23.85
N HIS A 744 -25.03 -8.27 23.16
CA HIS A 744 -25.06 -9.60 23.80
C HIS A 744 -23.79 -9.89 24.61
N ALA A 745 -22.61 -9.38 24.20
CA ALA A 745 -21.39 -9.49 25.01
C ALA A 745 -21.54 -8.78 26.36
N LYS A 746 -22.14 -7.58 26.38
CA LYS A 746 -22.47 -6.84 27.61
C LYS A 746 -23.54 -7.55 28.44
N LYS A 747 -24.63 -7.99 27.79
CA LYS A 747 -25.75 -8.68 28.46
C LYS A 747 -25.32 -9.98 29.15
N ASN A 748 -24.46 -10.75 28.47
CA ASN A 748 -23.92 -12.03 28.99
C ASN A 748 -22.69 -11.83 29.89
N LYS A 749 -22.25 -10.59 30.11
CA LYS A 749 -21.09 -10.22 30.94
C LYS A 749 -19.78 -10.92 30.50
N VAL A 750 -19.60 -11.09 29.19
CA VAL A 750 -18.42 -11.77 28.61
C VAL A 750 -17.45 -10.80 27.92
N THR A 751 -17.55 -9.51 28.21
CA THR A 751 -16.68 -8.47 27.64
C THR A 751 -15.21 -8.59 28.10
N HIS A 752 -14.97 -9.27 29.21
CA HIS A 752 -13.61 -9.62 29.68
C HIS A 752 -12.92 -10.67 28.80
N LYS A 753 -13.69 -11.50 28.10
CA LYS A 753 -13.20 -12.54 27.20
C LYS A 753 -13.26 -12.11 25.72
N TYR A 754 -14.27 -11.34 25.38
CA TYR A 754 -14.56 -10.90 24.02
C TYR A 754 -14.63 -9.38 23.94
N PRO A 755 -13.65 -8.70 23.36
CA PRO A 755 -13.65 -7.24 23.25
C PRO A 755 -14.84 -6.75 22.41
N LEU A 756 -15.30 -5.53 22.72
CA LEU A 756 -16.38 -4.91 21.95
C LEU A 756 -15.86 -4.46 20.59
N ILE A 757 -16.68 -4.68 19.55
CA ILE A 757 -16.39 -4.21 18.20
C ILE A 757 -16.53 -2.70 18.16
N GLN A 758 -15.49 -2.03 17.66
CA GLN A 758 -15.40 -0.58 17.56
C GLN A 758 -15.42 -0.10 16.10
N GLU A 759 -15.45 1.22 15.93
CA GLU A 759 -15.43 1.88 14.63
C GLU A 759 -14.18 1.50 13.83
N GLY A 760 -14.37 1.15 12.55
CA GLY A 760 -13.28 0.86 11.60
C GLY A 760 -12.66 -0.55 11.72
N GLU A 761 -13.03 -1.33 12.72
CA GLU A 761 -12.46 -2.67 12.91
C GLU A 761 -12.92 -3.67 11.85
N LYS A 762 -12.06 -4.64 11.56
CA LYS A 762 -12.40 -5.78 10.70
C LYS A 762 -13.14 -6.83 11.50
N VAL A 763 -14.30 -7.24 11.01
CA VAL A 763 -15.15 -8.26 11.61
C VAL A 763 -15.52 -9.33 10.58
N LYS A 764 -15.93 -10.48 11.05
CA LYS A 764 -16.55 -11.53 10.26
C LYS A 764 -18.04 -11.59 10.61
N PHE A 765 -18.94 -11.85 9.63
CA PHE A 765 -20.34 -12.03 9.93
C PHE A 765 -20.95 -13.28 9.28
N LEU A 766 -21.94 -13.85 9.95
CA LEU A 766 -22.68 -15.03 9.53
C LEU A 766 -24.19 -14.75 9.47
N TYR A 767 -24.85 -15.41 8.53
CA TYR A 767 -26.32 -15.50 8.50
C TYR A 767 -26.81 -16.54 9.52
N LEU A 768 -27.94 -16.22 10.15
CA LEU A 768 -28.59 -17.07 11.14
C LEU A 768 -30.02 -17.40 10.72
N ARG A 769 -30.43 -18.66 10.93
CA ARG A 769 -31.83 -19.10 10.82
C ARG A 769 -32.66 -18.49 11.93
N ARG A 770 -33.93 -18.19 11.64
CA ARG A 770 -34.94 -17.79 12.61
C ARG A 770 -35.99 -18.90 12.77
N PRO A 771 -36.56 -19.08 14.00
CA PRO A 771 -36.28 -18.37 15.25
C PRO A 771 -34.98 -18.84 15.90
N ASN A 772 -34.24 -17.94 16.59
CA ASN A 772 -33.05 -18.24 17.36
C ASN A 772 -33.01 -17.44 18.66
N LYS A 773 -32.00 -17.65 19.50
CA LYS A 773 -31.88 -17.04 20.83
C LYS A 773 -31.87 -15.50 20.85
N ILE A 774 -31.44 -14.85 19.78
CA ILE A 774 -31.38 -13.39 19.67
C ILE A 774 -32.47 -12.83 18.74
N ASN A 775 -33.26 -13.72 18.14
CA ASN A 775 -34.32 -13.42 17.15
C ASN A 775 -33.89 -12.56 15.96
N GLU A 776 -32.61 -12.68 15.57
CA GLU A 776 -31.98 -11.94 14.48
C GLU A 776 -31.39 -12.88 13.43
N ASN A 777 -31.22 -12.38 12.19
CA ASN A 777 -30.74 -13.20 11.08
C ASN A 777 -29.24 -13.00 10.78
N VAL A 778 -28.49 -12.32 11.67
CA VAL A 778 -27.06 -12.02 11.50
C VAL A 778 -26.39 -11.88 12.85
N ILE A 779 -25.13 -12.28 12.92
CA ILE A 779 -24.20 -11.95 14.01
C ILE A 779 -22.84 -11.66 13.42
N SER A 780 -22.12 -10.68 13.97
CA SER A 780 -20.69 -10.45 13.67
C SER A 780 -19.82 -10.80 14.85
N PHE A 781 -18.55 -11.05 14.59
CA PHE A 781 -17.54 -11.37 15.60
C PHE A 781 -16.14 -11.07 15.06
N PHE A 782 -15.12 -11.10 15.90
CA PHE A 782 -13.72 -10.90 15.48
C PHE A 782 -13.11 -12.17 14.87
N GLN A 783 -12.59 -13.05 15.73
CA GLN A 783 -11.90 -14.27 15.31
C GLN A 783 -12.83 -15.47 15.40
N THR A 784 -13.48 -15.64 16.54
CA THR A 784 -14.35 -16.78 16.83
C THR A 784 -15.74 -16.32 17.26
N LEU A 785 -16.76 -17.10 16.89
CA LEU A 785 -18.11 -16.87 17.36
C LEU A 785 -18.22 -17.23 18.84
N PRO A 786 -18.61 -16.30 19.76
CA PRO A 786 -18.70 -16.60 21.18
C PRO A 786 -19.64 -17.78 21.48
N LYS A 787 -19.11 -18.83 22.10
CA LYS A 787 -19.89 -20.03 22.47
C LYS A 787 -21.03 -19.69 23.44
N GLU A 788 -20.82 -18.68 24.27
CA GLU A 788 -21.80 -18.19 25.26
C GLU A 788 -23.06 -17.62 24.62
N PHE A 789 -23.02 -17.22 23.37
CA PHE A 789 -24.22 -16.81 22.64
C PHE A 789 -25.08 -18.03 22.25
N GLY A 790 -24.49 -19.21 22.12
CA GLY A 790 -25.15 -20.46 21.76
C GLY A 790 -25.86 -20.36 20.41
N LEU A 791 -25.18 -19.72 19.42
CA LEU A 791 -25.72 -19.47 18.08
C LEU A 791 -25.21 -20.46 17.02
N ASP A 792 -24.23 -21.29 17.33
CA ASP A 792 -23.59 -22.22 16.39
C ASP A 792 -24.60 -23.09 15.64
N LYS A 793 -25.59 -23.64 16.35
CA LYS A 793 -26.66 -24.47 15.78
C LYS A 793 -27.71 -23.72 14.94
N TYR A 794 -27.65 -22.40 14.95
CA TYR A 794 -28.58 -21.57 14.18
C TYR A 794 -27.92 -20.97 12.95
N ILE A 795 -26.67 -21.33 12.64
CA ILE A 795 -26.00 -20.88 11.41
C ILE A 795 -26.80 -21.36 10.21
N ASP A 796 -27.09 -20.43 9.29
CA ASP A 796 -27.77 -20.72 8.03
C ASP A 796 -26.75 -21.11 6.96
N PHE A 797 -26.28 -22.34 6.99
CA PHE A 797 -25.27 -22.85 6.08
C PHE A 797 -25.74 -22.76 4.60
N ASP A 798 -27.03 -22.97 4.34
CA ASP A 798 -27.56 -22.88 2.97
C ASP A 798 -27.46 -21.45 2.44
N LEU A 799 -27.96 -20.48 3.18
CA LEU A 799 -27.87 -19.06 2.79
C LEU A 799 -26.42 -18.59 2.77
N GLN A 800 -25.59 -19.06 3.71
CA GLN A 800 -24.17 -18.73 3.76
C GLN A 800 -23.44 -19.26 2.52
N PHE A 801 -23.67 -20.52 2.15
CA PHE A 801 -23.12 -21.14 0.95
C PHE A 801 -23.58 -20.42 -0.32
N GLN A 802 -24.90 -20.18 -0.42
CA GLN A 802 -25.48 -19.45 -1.55
C GLN A 802 -24.78 -18.10 -1.77
N LYS A 803 -24.63 -17.30 -0.72
CA LYS A 803 -24.09 -15.93 -0.81
C LYS A 803 -22.58 -15.87 -0.94
N SER A 804 -21.84 -16.80 -0.32
CA SER A 804 -20.38 -16.74 -0.28
C SER A 804 -19.66 -17.48 -1.41
N PHE A 805 -20.33 -18.48 -1.97
CA PHE A 805 -19.75 -19.34 -2.99
C PHE A 805 -20.61 -19.45 -4.26
N LEU A 806 -21.88 -19.84 -4.11
CA LEU A 806 -22.70 -20.19 -5.28
C LEU A 806 -23.06 -18.98 -6.14
N ASP A 807 -23.61 -17.91 -5.54
CA ASP A 807 -23.94 -16.67 -6.27
C ASP A 807 -22.73 -16.10 -7.04
N PRO A 808 -21.53 -15.95 -6.42
CA PRO A 808 -20.31 -15.53 -7.12
C PRO A 808 -19.90 -16.46 -8.27
N LEU A 809 -19.98 -17.76 -8.08
CA LEU A 809 -19.62 -18.75 -9.10
C LEU A 809 -20.65 -18.74 -10.26
N GLN A 810 -21.95 -18.63 -9.95
CA GLN A 810 -23.02 -18.63 -10.96
C GLN A 810 -22.89 -17.42 -11.91
N VAL A 811 -22.44 -16.27 -11.46
CA VAL A 811 -22.16 -15.11 -12.34
C VAL A 811 -21.12 -15.46 -13.41
N ILE A 812 -20.11 -16.26 -13.06
CA ILE A 812 -19.07 -16.70 -14.00
C ILE A 812 -19.64 -17.77 -14.93
N MET A 813 -20.39 -18.74 -14.37
CA MET A 813 -21.00 -19.84 -15.10
C MET A 813 -22.04 -19.33 -16.12
N ASP A 814 -22.86 -18.34 -15.74
CA ASP A 814 -23.85 -17.72 -16.65
C ASP A 814 -23.17 -17.06 -17.85
N THR A 815 -21.97 -16.50 -17.68
CA THR A 815 -21.19 -15.89 -18.76
C THR A 815 -20.78 -16.91 -19.84
N ILE A 816 -20.64 -18.17 -19.44
CA ILE A 816 -20.27 -19.29 -20.33
C ILE A 816 -21.45 -20.20 -20.65
N ASN A 817 -22.67 -19.79 -20.29
CA ASN A 817 -23.92 -20.55 -20.46
C ASN A 817 -23.93 -21.91 -19.72
N TRP A 818 -23.26 -22.01 -18.59
CA TRP A 818 -23.23 -23.18 -17.72
C TRP A 818 -24.03 -22.93 -16.43
N LYS A 819 -24.48 -23.99 -15.78
CA LYS A 819 -25.14 -23.94 -14.49
C LYS A 819 -24.28 -24.57 -13.41
N ALA A 820 -24.21 -23.93 -12.27
CA ALA A 820 -23.38 -24.41 -11.15
C ALA A 820 -24.01 -25.61 -10.43
N GLU A 821 -25.31 -25.79 -10.54
CA GLU A 821 -26.04 -26.93 -9.97
C GLU A 821 -26.93 -27.60 -11.06
N LYS A 822 -27.10 -28.91 -10.94
CA LYS A 822 -28.04 -29.62 -11.80
C LYS A 822 -29.45 -29.10 -11.57
N ILE A 823 -30.09 -28.68 -12.64
CA ILE A 823 -31.53 -28.38 -12.61
C ILE A 823 -32.23 -29.72 -12.77
N ALA A 824 -33.03 -30.08 -11.76
CA ALA A 824 -33.88 -31.27 -11.89
C ALA A 824 -34.80 -31.10 -13.11
N THR A 825 -34.60 -31.93 -14.12
CA THR A 825 -35.49 -31.98 -15.29
C THR A 825 -36.71 -32.86 -14.97
N LEU A 826 -37.79 -32.66 -15.71
CA LEU A 826 -38.94 -33.56 -15.61
C LEU A 826 -38.58 -35.02 -15.86
N GLU A 827 -37.52 -35.27 -16.61
CA GLU A 827 -36.98 -36.62 -16.90
C GLU A 827 -36.36 -37.27 -15.66
N ASP A 828 -35.73 -36.50 -14.77
CA ASP A 828 -35.16 -36.98 -13.51
C ASP A 828 -36.23 -37.37 -12.45
N LEU A 829 -37.51 -37.01 -12.70
CA LEU A 829 -38.63 -37.41 -11.84
C LEU A 829 -39.23 -38.75 -12.25
N PHE A 830 -38.78 -39.28 -13.38
CA PHE A 830 -39.29 -40.57 -13.94
C PHE A 830 -38.24 -41.69 -13.97
N VAL A 831 -37.06 -41.49 -13.38
CA VAL A 831 -36.00 -42.48 -13.10
C VAL A 831 -36.05 -42.82 -11.60
#